data_adbd208610e14489d0718dca4dcda7cf
#
_entry.id   adbd208610e14489d0718dca4dcda7cf
#
_cell.length_a   1.000
_cell.length_b   1.000
_cell.length_c   1.000
_cell.angle_alpha   90.00
_cell.angle_beta   90.00
_cell.angle_gamma   90.00
#
_symmetry.space_group_name_H-M   'P 1'
#
loop_
_entity.id
_entity.type
_entity.pdbx_description
1 polymer ?
#
loop_
_entity_poly.entity_id
_entity_poly.type
_entity_poly.pdbx_seq_one_letter_code
_entity_poly.pdbx_strand_id
1 'polypeptide(L)'
;MACEKSDSRDLFRTFQHEETHVTLRLTYTLAACSLAIFPVLAQAPGLAAINTQLRAEETKDSQVMWWLHEVTDVYGPRLTGSPGLRAAQDFAVGQMEKWGFSNVHLEAWNFNHPGWQNWELQANTISPFQQPLNVRAVAWTPGTNGPVQGPVLVVEPPQPPAGAGRGGRGGGGGRGGTGLTPEQLAAIQNPGSAPPPMPVATTPERKPVSQAELDAYLASIKDKVRGAIILYGPHVQVAENFVPAPLRRAEDSWTQPGGRGGRGARGGPGGPAAAGGGRGARGGAAAGGGTPPEGLTAAEIAGQVSKFLIENGALAKVTDAGEAYGTIRQQSNAGYNENPNNPNLPTLLMGNEDYGRIYRTSTIDHIPVVLRLNIHNEFYPTGRTVYNVVGELPGTDKADEVVMNGGHFDSWNPATGATDNAAGGAVAVEALRLIQVLKLPHRRTIRVALWSGEEEGLYGSIAYVAQHFGSAENPKPEWFKLDAYLNLDDGTGKPRAASVFGPPEAAAIVQNVMDNFKDWGFYHVNPTLGRNTGGTDSTSFNNAGLPGVGYSQDPFDYNTFTHHTSYDTYERIYEPDMREAAVEEALTLYALANADQMVPRCSAATMPPPPSPNGRGGGAGRGAGNVPVTPVREFMLPAGVTAPERPNPCSAAPPTQAAPVSWPAANAPGQQR
;
A
#
# COMPACT_ATOMS: atom_id res chain seq x y z
N MET A 1 -16.64 48.50 38.55
CA MET A 1 -16.23 48.75 39.93
C MET A 1 -14.78 48.32 39.99
N ALA A 2 -13.90 49.22 39.75
CA ALA A 2 -13.11 50.07 40.64
C ALA A 2 -12.13 49.19 41.41
N CYS A 3 -10.88 49.20 41.01
CA CYS A 3 -9.79 50.10 41.43
C CYS A 3 -9.30 49.74 42.83
N GLU A 4 -8.06 49.34 42.99
CA GLU A 4 -7.08 50.32 43.56
C GLU A 4 -5.64 49.75 43.50
N LYS A 5 -4.75 50.66 43.15
CA LYS A 5 -3.29 50.59 43.23
C LYS A 5 -2.83 50.86 44.65
N SER A 6 -1.71 50.34 45.08
CA SER A 6 -0.84 51.06 46.02
C SER A 6 0.62 50.82 45.75
N ASP A 7 1.26 51.97 45.56
CA ASP A 7 2.67 52.28 45.44
C ASP A 7 3.22 52.49 46.85
N SER A 8 4.42 52.11 47.17
CA SER A 8 5.23 52.89 48.15
C SER A 8 6.71 52.56 48.06
N ARG A 9 7.41 53.59 47.82
CA ARG A 9 8.86 53.79 47.77
C ARG A 9 9.46 53.89 49.18
N ASP A 10 10.81 53.79 49.11
CA ASP A 10 11.80 54.43 50.02
C ASP A 10 12.09 53.78 51.38
N LEU A 11 13.34 53.40 51.56
CA LEU A 11 14.20 54.04 52.56
C LEU A 11 15.69 53.66 52.41
N PHE A 12 16.45 54.70 52.04
CA PHE A 12 17.90 54.80 52.18
C PHE A 12 18.30 54.82 53.66
N ARG A 13 19.43 54.25 54.05
CA ARG A 13 20.36 54.81 55.06
C ARG A 13 21.78 54.24 54.87
N THR A 14 22.65 55.20 54.67
CA THR A 14 24.09 55.29 54.73
C THR A 14 24.65 55.00 56.14
N PHE A 15 25.81 54.38 56.22
CA PHE A 15 26.81 54.65 57.27
C PHE A 15 28.22 54.56 56.69
N GLN A 16 28.95 55.70 56.82
CA GLN A 16 30.39 55.82 56.64
C GLN A 16 31.12 55.67 58.02
N HIS A 17 32.35 55.28 57.93
CA HIS A 17 33.59 55.52 58.72
C HIS A 17 34.30 54.18 58.94
N GLU A 18 35.63 53.95 58.88
CA GLU A 18 36.80 54.83 58.95
C GLU A 18 38.02 54.09 58.46
N GLU A 19 39.02 54.80 57.98
CA GLU A 19 40.33 54.29 57.48
C GLU A 19 41.27 53.81 58.59
N THR A 20 42.07 52.78 58.36
CA THR A 20 43.40 52.71 58.95
C THR A 20 44.36 51.97 57.98
N HIS A 21 45.41 52.69 57.62
CA HIS A 21 46.50 52.24 56.80
C HIS A 21 47.40 51.23 57.54
N VAL A 22 47.66 50.05 56.94
CA VAL A 22 48.89 49.27 57.22
C VAL A 22 49.44 48.74 55.87
N THR A 23 50.60 49.32 55.50
CA THR A 23 51.36 48.92 54.35
C THR A 23 52.13 47.64 54.67
N LEU A 24 51.82 46.52 54.04
CA LEU A 24 52.67 45.34 54.05
C LEU A 24 52.97 44.95 52.58
N ARG A 25 54.24 45.13 52.18
CA ARG A 25 54.74 44.64 50.88
C ARG A 25 54.82 43.13 50.93
N LEU A 26 54.02 42.44 50.16
CA LEU A 26 54.17 41.01 49.86
C LEU A 26 54.28 40.86 48.34
N THR A 27 55.43 40.40 47.90
CA THR A 27 55.74 39.99 46.54
C THR A 27 54.96 38.73 46.21
N TYR A 28 53.93 38.81 45.37
CA TYR A 28 53.25 37.65 44.84
C TYR A 28 53.84 37.30 43.46
N THR A 29 54.48 36.12 43.39
CA THR A 29 54.80 35.42 42.17
C THR A 29 53.50 34.88 41.61
N LEU A 30 52.98 35.44 40.49
CA LEU A 30 51.86 34.92 39.74
C LEU A 30 52.28 33.62 39.02
N ALA A 31 51.90 32.48 39.58
CA ALA A 31 51.82 31.23 38.81
C ALA A 31 50.49 31.24 38.06
N ALA A 32 50.53 31.52 36.76
CA ALA A 32 49.39 31.39 35.88
C ALA A 32 49.08 29.91 35.68
N CYS A 33 48.16 29.35 36.46
CA CYS A 33 47.48 28.06 36.10
C CYS A 33 46.50 28.33 34.95
N SER A 34 46.95 28.13 33.72
CA SER A 34 46.05 28.00 32.56
C SER A 34 45.22 26.74 32.75
N LEU A 35 44.01 26.85 33.29
CA LEU A 35 42.99 25.84 33.16
C LEU A 35 42.64 25.74 31.65
N ALA A 36 43.29 24.81 30.94
CA ALA A 36 42.80 24.37 29.64
C ALA A 36 41.45 23.69 29.86
N ILE A 37 40.37 24.45 29.59
CA ILE A 37 39.04 23.87 29.41
C ILE A 37 39.13 23.04 28.12
N PHE A 38 39.47 21.75 28.22
CA PHE A 38 39.21 20.82 27.16
C PHE A 38 37.69 20.70 27.07
N PRO A 39 37.08 21.03 25.91
CA PRO A 39 35.71 20.61 25.70
C PRO A 39 35.70 19.08 25.82
N VAL A 40 35.05 18.57 26.86
CA VAL A 40 34.64 17.17 26.87
C VAL A 40 33.75 17.00 25.66
N LEU A 41 34.32 16.52 24.55
CA LEU A 41 33.54 16.00 23.47
C LEU A 41 32.69 14.88 24.06
N ALA A 42 31.42 15.18 24.34
CA ALA A 42 30.45 14.18 24.73
C ALA A 42 30.49 13.10 23.65
N GLN A 43 30.97 11.95 24.00
CA GLN A 43 30.98 10.80 23.09
C GLN A 43 29.54 10.57 22.67
N ALA A 44 29.27 10.50 21.35
CA ALA A 44 27.94 10.29 20.84
C ALA A 44 27.32 9.07 21.53
N PRO A 45 26.06 9.16 21.99
CA PRO A 45 25.43 8.04 22.67
C PRO A 45 25.42 6.82 21.78
N GLY A 46 25.76 5.65 22.32
CA GLY A 46 25.70 4.39 21.59
C GLY A 46 24.27 4.06 21.16
N LEU A 47 24.08 3.25 20.11
CA LEU A 47 22.77 2.90 19.55
C LEU A 47 21.77 2.40 20.60
N ALA A 48 22.23 1.65 21.62
CA ALA A 48 21.36 1.18 22.72
C ALA A 48 20.74 2.34 23.52
N ALA A 49 21.49 3.42 23.76
CA ALA A 49 20.97 4.59 24.47
C ALA A 49 19.97 5.37 23.58
N ILE A 50 20.22 5.48 22.29
CA ILE A 50 19.28 6.07 21.32
C ILE A 50 18.02 5.23 21.23
N ASN A 51 18.12 3.90 21.12
CA ASN A 51 16.96 3.00 21.11
C ASN A 51 16.09 3.20 22.36
N THR A 52 16.71 3.35 23.53
CA THR A 52 15.97 3.62 24.78
C THR A 52 15.19 4.95 24.69
N GLN A 53 15.79 6.00 24.12
CA GLN A 53 15.12 7.30 23.95
C GLN A 53 13.97 7.22 22.95
N LEU A 54 14.17 6.56 21.82
CA LEU A 54 13.15 6.35 20.80
C LEU A 54 11.94 5.59 21.38
N ARG A 55 12.18 4.46 22.05
CA ARG A 55 11.13 3.66 22.72
C ARG A 55 10.36 4.49 23.77
N ALA A 56 11.06 5.31 24.53
CA ALA A 56 10.43 6.14 25.55
C ALA A 56 9.54 7.22 24.95
N GLU A 57 10.00 7.91 23.89
CA GLU A 57 9.22 8.94 23.22
C GLU A 57 8.02 8.35 22.48
N GLU A 58 8.21 7.25 21.77
CA GLU A 58 7.12 6.54 21.08
C GLU A 58 6.04 6.06 22.07
N THR A 59 6.45 5.57 23.24
CA THR A 59 5.49 5.18 24.30
C THR A 59 4.73 6.38 24.86
N LYS A 60 5.40 7.53 24.99
CA LYS A 60 4.85 8.72 25.59
C LYS A 60 3.92 9.49 24.66
N ASP A 61 4.25 9.64 23.39
CA ASP A 61 3.60 10.57 22.44
C ASP A 61 3.65 10.07 20.99
N SER A 62 3.17 8.84 20.76
CA SER A 62 3.04 8.27 19.41
C SER A 62 1.99 9.04 18.59
N GLN A 63 2.32 9.33 17.34
CA GLN A 63 1.38 9.94 16.41
C GLN A 63 0.92 8.95 15.32
N VAL A 64 1.36 7.69 15.35
CA VAL A 64 1.05 6.68 14.34
C VAL A 64 -0.45 6.52 14.14
N MET A 65 -1.20 6.28 15.22
CA MET A 65 -2.65 6.03 15.13
C MET A 65 -3.43 7.28 14.75
N TRP A 66 -3.00 8.46 15.24
CA TRP A 66 -3.62 9.71 14.84
C TRP A 66 -3.41 9.99 13.34
N TRP A 67 -2.19 9.79 12.83
CA TRP A 67 -1.89 9.93 11.40
C TRP A 67 -2.74 8.97 10.56
N LEU A 68 -2.83 7.70 10.98
CA LEU A 68 -3.64 6.69 10.32
C LEU A 68 -5.11 7.11 10.26
N HIS A 69 -5.69 7.56 11.39
CA HIS A 69 -7.05 8.07 11.42
C HIS A 69 -7.28 9.18 10.39
N GLU A 70 -6.41 10.18 10.35
CA GLU A 70 -6.54 11.27 9.38
C GLU A 70 -6.51 10.75 7.93
N VAL A 71 -5.52 9.95 7.56
CA VAL A 71 -5.36 9.54 6.17
C VAL A 71 -6.35 8.48 5.71
N THR A 72 -6.93 7.70 6.62
CA THR A 72 -7.90 6.64 6.28
C THR A 72 -9.34 7.08 6.47
N ASP A 73 -9.70 7.63 7.64
CA ASP A 73 -11.10 7.93 7.97
C ASP A 73 -11.53 9.30 7.45
N VAL A 74 -10.62 10.29 7.47
CA VAL A 74 -10.95 11.65 7.02
C VAL A 74 -10.83 11.79 5.50
N TYR A 75 -9.75 11.25 4.90
CA TYR A 75 -9.50 11.39 3.47
C TYR A 75 -9.95 10.18 2.63
N GLY A 76 -10.36 9.06 3.30
CA GLY A 76 -10.99 7.88 2.70
C GLY A 76 -10.09 7.14 1.70
N PRO A 77 -10.65 6.45 0.72
CA PRO A 77 -9.85 5.77 -0.30
C PRO A 77 -8.97 6.75 -1.06
N ARG A 78 -7.72 6.36 -1.29
CA ARG A 78 -6.69 7.21 -1.90
C ARG A 78 -6.25 6.68 -3.27
N LEU A 79 -7.23 6.33 -4.11
CA LEU A 79 -6.95 5.82 -5.45
C LEU A 79 -6.07 6.82 -6.23
N THR A 80 -5.09 6.32 -6.96
CA THR A 80 -4.15 7.14 -7.74
C THR A 80 -4.87 8.14 -8.65
N GLY A 81 -4.48 9.41 -8.53
CA GLY A 81 -5.08 10.53 -9.26
C GLY A 81 -6.45 10.99 -8.75
N SER A 82 -7.00 10.38 -7.69
CA SER A 82 -8.27 10.79 -7.10
C SER A 82 -8.17 12.09 -6.28
N PRO A 83 -9.28 12.80 -6.08
CA PRO A 83 -9.34 13.91 -5.13
C PRO A 83 -9.00 13.49 -3.69
N GLY A 84 -9.37 12.27 -3.28
CA GLY A 84 -9.04 11.74 -1.95
C GLY A 84 -7.54 11.60 -1.73
N LEU A 85 -6.80 11.01 -2.68
CA LEU A 85 -5.34 10.96 -2.60
C LEU A 85 -4.74 12.36 -2.53
N ARG A 86 -5.20 13.29 -3.36
CA ARG A 86 -4.68 14.66 -3.36
C ARG A 86 -4.91 15.36 -2.03
N ALA A 87 -6.07 15.22 -1.42
CA ALA A 87 -6.37 15.82 -0.12
C ALA A 87 -5.48 15.22 1.00
N ALA A 88 -5.25 13.91 0.98
CA ALA A 88 -4.33 13.26 1.89
C ALA A 88 -2.87 13.74 1.71
N GLN A 89 -2.43 13.97 0.47
CA GLN A 89 -1.11 14.52 0.16
C GLN A 89 -0.96 15.95 0.69
N ASP A 90 -1.96 16.81 0.50
CA ASP A 90 -1.95 18.19 1.03
C ASP A 90 -1.95 18.20 2.58
N PHE A 91 -2.67 17.28 3.21
CA PHE A 91 -2.60 17.06 4.65
C PHE A 91 -1.19 16.64 5.08
N ALA A 92 -0.60 15.66 4.42
CA ALA A 92 0.73 15.14 4.74
C ALA A 92 1.80 16.25 4.67
N VAL A 93 1.79 17.06 3.61
CA VAL A 93 2.68 18.23 3.48
C VAL A 93 2.49 19.18 4.67
N GLY A 94 1.26 19.61 4.93
CA GLY A 94 0.99 20.58 6.00
C GLY A 94 1.34 20.03 7.40
N GLN A 95 1.23 18.74 7.63
CA GLN A 95 1.56 18.13 8.91
C GLN A 95 3.07 17.92 9.10
N MET A 96 3.79 17.48 8.07
CA MET A 96 5.25 17.40 8.10
C MET A 96 5.90 18.77 8.33
N GLU A 97 5.37 19.83 7.67
CA GLU A 97 5.83 21.21 7.91
C GLU A 97 5.62 21.62 9.37
N LYS A 98 4.45 21.31 9.98
CA LYS A 98 4.17 21.59 11.39
C LYS A 98 5.10 20.84 12.34
N TRP A 99 5.53 19.64 11.98
CA TRP A 99 6.51 18.86 12.74
C TRP A 99 7.96 19.37 12.55
N GLY A 100 8.15 20.38 11.69
CA GLY A 100 9.44 21.01 11.46
C GLY A 100 10.33 20.27 10.47
N PHE A 101 9.74 19.44 9.60
CA PHE A 101 10.48 18.88 8.48
C PHE A 101 10.82 19.97 7.49
N SER A 102 11.96 19.82 6.86
CA SER A 102 12.46 20.73 5.82
C SER A 102 12.17 20.18 4.44
N ASN A 103 12.23 21.05 3.42
CA ASN A 103 12.07 20.68 2.02
C ASN A 103 10.81 19.82 1.77
N VAL A 104 9.72 20.12 2.49
CA VAL A 104 8.45 19.41 2.32
C VAL A 104 7.77 19.89 1.05
N HIS A 105 7.52 18.98 0.12
CA HIS A 105 6.92 19.33 -1.17
C HIS A 105 6.20 18.16 -1.83
N LEU A 106 5.40 18.50 -2.84
CA LEU A 106 4.78 17.56 -3.76
C LEU A 106 5.65 17.46 -5.02
N GLU A 107 6.10 16.25 -5.34
CA GLU A 107 6.88 15.99 -6.54
C GLU A 107 6.01 15.33 -7.62
N ALA A 108 5.82 16.07 -8.72
CA ALA A 108 4.89 15.68 -9.78
C ALA A 108 5.47 14.61 -10.71
N TRP A 109 4.63 13.68 -11.11
CA TRP A 109 4.91 12.73 -12.18
C TRP A 109 3.67 12.51 -13.06
N ASN A 110 3.86 11.97 -14.27
CA ASN A 110 2.79 11.83 -15.24
C ASN A 110 2.17 10.42 -15.18
N PHE A 111 0.94 10.33 -14.69
CA PHE A 111 0.16 9.10 -14.65
C PHE A 111 -0.47 8.78 -16.01
N ASN A 112 -0.65 9.77 -16.88
CA ASN A 112 -1.31 9.65 -18.19
C ASN A 112 -2.76 9.17 -18.17
N HIS A 113 -3.34 8.97 -17.03
CA HIS A 113 -4.69 8.48 -16.84
C HIS A 113 -5.51 9.45 -15.98
N PRO A 114 -6.80 9.71 -16.25
CA PRO A 114 -7.60 10.54 -15.37
C PRO A 114 -7.73 9.91 -13.98
N GLY A 115 -7.80 10.73 -12.97
CA GLY A 115 -8.25 10.30 -11.65
C GLY A 115 -9.71 9.87 -11.69
N TRP A 116 -10.13 9.17 -10.66
CA TRP A 116 -11.49 8.67 -10.52
C TRP A 116 -11.90 8.58 -9.06
N GLN A 117 -13.20 8.78 -8.78
CA GLN A 117 -13.76 8.57 -7.45
C GLN A 117 -15.21 8.11 -7.52
N ASN A 118 -15.58 7.20 -6.64
CA ASN A 118 -16.96 6.86 -6.36
C ASN A 118 -17.47 7.72 -5.20
N TRP A 119 -18.51 8.50 -5.44
CA TRP A 119 -19.13 9.38 -4.44
C TRP A 119 -20.34 8.76 -3.78
N GLU A 120 -21.11 7.98 -4.53
CA GLU A 120 -22.31 7.33 -4.03
C GLU A 120 -22.49 5.97 -4.70
N LEU A 121 -22.86 5.00 -3.90
CA LEU A 121 -23.16 3.66 -4.37
C LEU A 121 -24.34 3.08 -3.58
N GLN A 122 -25.45 2.85 -4.28
CA GLN A 122 -26.59 2.15 -3.74
C GLN A 122 -26.96 0.98 -4.66
N ALA A 123 -27.21 -0.17 -4.07
CA ALA A 123 -27.66 -1.37 -4.78
C ALA A 123 -28.65 -2.15 -3.93
N ASN A 124 -29.80 -2.47 -4.53
CA ASN A 124 -30.86 -3.21 -3.86
C ASN A 124 -31.48 -4.22 -4.80
N THR A 125 -31.90 -5.36 -4.28
CA THR A 125 -32.94 -6.17 -4.92
C THR A 125 -34.29 -5.54 -4.66
N ILE A 126 -35.17 -5.56 -5.68
CA ILE A 126 -36.55 -5.03 -5.63
C ILE A 126 -37.56 -6.18 -5.66
N SER A 127 -37.29 -7.20 -6.43
CA SER A 127 -38.13 -8.38 -6.62
C SER A 127 -37.23 -9.60 -6.88
N PRO A 128 -37.57 -10.80 -6.40
CA PRO A 128 -38.77 -11.19 -5.63
C PRO A 128 -38.66 -10.88 -4.13
N PHE A 129 -37.52 -10.40 -3.66
CA PHE A 129 -37.25 -10.00 -2.28
C PHE A 129 -36.61 -8.61 -2.26
N GLN A 130 -36.78 -7.87 -1.16
CA GLN A 130 -36.19 -6.54 -1.00
C GLN A 130 -35.06 -6.60 0.05
N GLN A 131 -33.84 -6.25 -0.37
CA GLN A 131 -32.69 -6.09 0.55
C GLN A 131 -31.62 -5.23 -0.07
N PRO A 132 -30.81 -4.54 0.74
CA PRO A 132 -29.56 -3.95 0.29
C PRO A 132 -28.56 -5.04 -0.10
N LEU A 133 -27.68 -4.74 -1.05
CA LEU A 133 -26.66 -5.63 -1.56
C LEU A 133 -25.28 -5.14 -1.15
N ASN A 134 -24.38 -6.05 -0.82
CA ASN A 134 -22.98 -5.75 -0.57
C ASN A 134 -22.25 -5.65 -1.91
N VAL A 135 -21.90 -4.42 -2.29
CA VAL A 135 -21.25 -4.12 -3.57
C VAL A 135 -20.13 -3.09 -3.41
N ARG A 136 -19.21 -3.08 -4.39
CA ARG A 136 -18.22 -2.02 -4.57
C ARG A 136 -18.15 -1.65 -6.04
N ALA A 137 -17.98 -0.34 -6.32
CA ALA A 137 -17.76 0.12 -7.68
C ALA A 137 -16.35 -0.26 -8.15
N VAL A 138 -16.23 -0.76 -9.37
CA VAL A 138 -14.92 -1.01 -9.99
C VAL A 138 -14.29 0.31 -10.38
N ALA A 139 -13.06 0.54 -9.97
CA ALA A 139 -12.33 1.75 -10.28
C ALA A 139 -12.28 2.03 -11.79
N TRP A 140 -12.31 3.31 -12.16
CA TRP A 140 -12.30 3.82 -13.55
C TRP A 140 -13.44 3.29 -14.44
N THR A 141 -14.58 2.94 -13.86
CA THR A 141 -15.81 2.69 -14.61
C THR A 141 -16.78 3.86 -14.48
N PRO A 142 -17.63 4.12 -15.50
CA PRO A 142 -18.60 5.19 -15.42
C PRO A 142 -19.66 4.91 -14.34
N GLY A 143 -20.35 5.96 -13.91
CA GLY A 143 -21.55 5.84 -13.09
C GLY A 143 -22.81 5.60 -13.93
N THR A 144 -23.94 5.44 -13.23
CA THR A 144 -25.26 5.53 -13.83
C THR A 144 -25.71 6.99 -13.84
N ASN A 145 -26.47 7.42 -14.85
CA ASN A 145 -27.03 8.77 -14.88
C ASN A 145 -28.25 8.86 -13.96
N GLY A 146 -28.03 8.84 -12.64
CA GLY A 146 -29.06 8.68 -11.63
C GLY A 146 -29.46 7.21 -11.40
N PRO A 147 -30.51 6.97 -10.59
CA PRO A 147 -30.97 5.62 -10.29
C PRO A 147 -31.48 4.89 -11.53
N VAL A 148 -31.01 3.66 -11.71
CA VAL A 148 -31.50 2.75 -12.75
C VAL A 148 -32.14 1.52 -12.13
N GLN A 149 -33.15 0.96 -12.80
CA GLN A 149 -33.81 -0.27 -12.37
C GLN A 149 -34.04 -1.17 -13.57
N GLY A 150 -33.72 -2.44 -13.45
CA GLY A 150 -33.87 -3.40 -14.52
C GLY A 150 -33.87 -4.84 -14.07
N PRO A 151 -34.37 -5.75 -14.93
CA PRO A 151 -34.27 -7.17 -14.68
C PRO A 151 -32.80 -7.63 -14.74
N VAL A 152 -32.47 -8.65 -14.00
CA VAL A 152 -31.20 -9.35 -14.10
C VAL A 152 -31.17 -10.20 -15.37
N LEU A 153 -30.09 -10.08 -16.14
CA LEU A 153 -29.74 -11.00 -17.21
C LEU A 153 -28.39 -11.66 -16.89
N VAL A 154 -28.39 -12.98 -16.71
CA VAL A 154 -27.16 -13.75 -16.55
C VAL A 154 -26.49 -13.92 -17.90
N VAL A 155 -25.22 -13.53 -17.99
CA VAL A 155 -24.41 -13.56 -19.22
C VAL A 155 -23.14 -14.38 -18.95
N GLU A 156 -23.09 -15.56 -19.54
CA GLU A 156 -21.97 -16.50 -19.42
C GLU A 156 -21.43 -16.82 -20.82
N PRO A 157 -20.53 -15.98 -21.35
CA PRO A 157 -19.97 -16.21 -22.66
C PRO A 157 -19.10 -17.49 -22.70
N PRO A 158 -18.96 -18.13 -23.85
CA PRO A 158 -18.07 -19.27 -24.00
C PRO A 158 -16.65 -18.93 -23.55
N GLN A 159 -15.99 -19.86 -22.87
CA GLN A 159 -14.68 -19.66 -22.28
C GLN A 159 -13.61 -20.48 -23.02
N PRO A 160 -12.49 -19.88 -23.43
CA PRO A 160 -11.39 -20.61 -24.06
C PRO A 160 -10.69 -21.52 -23.06
N PRO A 161 -9.85 -22.49 -23.53
CA PRO A 161 -9.05 -23.31 -22.67
C PRO A 161 -8.19 -22.49 -21.69
N ALA A 162 -8.04 -22.97 -20.47
CA ALA A 162 -7.16 -22.34 -19.49
C ALA A 162 -5.71 -22.38 -20.04
N GLY A 163 -5.17 -21.23 -20.41
CA GLY A 163 -3.81 -21.09 -20.95
C GLY A 163 -3.72 -20.60 -22.40
N ALA A 164 -4.82 -20.46 -23.13
CA ALA A 164 -4.83 -19.96 -24.51
C ALA A 164 -4.65 -18.43 -24.64
N GLY A 165 -4.25 -17.74 -23.60
CA GLY A 165 -3.99 -16.30 -23.60
C GLY A 165 -2.76 -15.96 -22.78
N ARG A 166 -1.67 -15.58 -23.41
CA ARG A 166 -0.60 -14.79 -22.78
C ARG A 166 -1.08 -13.34 -22.64
N GLY A 167 -2.00 -13.08 -21.74
CA GLY A 167 -2.46 -11.72 -21.53
C GLY A 167 -3.72 -11.69 -20.68
N GLY A 168 -3.62 -11.09 -19.54
CA GLY A 168 -4.77 -10.74 -18.72
C GLY A 168 -5.26 -11.86 -17.80
N ARG A 169 -4.71 -11.92 -16.58
CA ARG A 169 -5.49 -12.35 -15.42
C ARG A 169 -6.45 -11.22 -15.05
N GLY A 170 -7.43 -11.00 -15.90
CA GLY A 170 -8.61 -10.27 -15.54
C GLY A 170 -9.68 -11.30 -15.18
N GLY A 171 -10.26 -11.15 -14.07
CA GLY A 171 -11.35 -11.98 -13.58
C GLY A 171 -10.87 -13.01 -12.57
N GLY A 172 -11.39 -12.88 -11.36
CA GLY A 172 -11.17 -13.77 -10.24
C GLY A 172 -11.33 -15.24 -10.61
N GLY A 173 -10.22 -15.83 -11.01
CA GLY A 173 -10.09 -17.25 -10.84
C GLY A 173 -9.91 -17.45 -9.36
N GLY A 174 -10.99 -17.78 -8.65
CA GLY A 174 -10.94 -18.25 -7.31
C GLY A 174 -9.82 -19.29 -7.26
N ARG A 175 -8.72 -18.96 -6.61
CA ARG A 175 -7.77 -19.98 -6.20
C ARG A 175 -8.52 -20.75 -5.15
N GLY A 176 -9.09 -21.90 -5.56
CA GLY A 176 -9.67 -22.83 -4.64
C GLY A 176 -8.77 -22.90 -3.43
N GLY A 177 -9.26 -22.40 -2.30
CA GLY A 177 -8.63 -22.68 -1.04
C GLY A 177 -8.45 -24.18 -1.03
N THR A 178 -7.28 -24.65 -0.65
CA THR A 178 -7.08 -26.06 -0.31
C THR A 178 -7.84 -26.30 1.00
N GLY A 179 -9.19 -26.21 0.94
CA GLY A 179 -10.05 -26.70 1.98
C GLY A 179 -9.75 -28.18 2.09
N LEU A 180 -9.34 -28.62 3.26
CA LEU A 180 -9.16 -30.03 3.53
C LEU A 180 -10.52 -30.69 3.42
N THR A 181 -10.61 -31.80 2.66
CA THR A 181 -11.82 -32.61 2.65
C THR A 181 -12.06 -33.21 4.05
N PRO A 182 -13.30 -33.64 4.38
CA PRO A 182 -13.55 -34.34 5.63
C PRO A 182 -12.61 -35.53 5.85
N GLU A 183 -12.19 -36.22 4.78
CA GLU A 183 -11.23 -37.32 4.84
C GLU A 183 -9.80 -36.82 5.15
N GLN A 184 -9.41 -35.66 4.63
CA GLN A 184 -8.12 -35.05 4.94
C GLN A 184 -8.09 -34.53 6.39
N LEU A 185 -9.21 -34.03 6.89
CA LEU A 185 -9.37 -33.65 8.29
C LEU A 185 -9.26 -34.90 9.20
N ALA A 186 -9.91 -35.99 8.81
CA ALA A 186 -9.83 -37.27 9.53
C ALA A 186 -8.39 -37.83 9.52
N ALA A 187 -7.64 -37.67 8.44
CA ALA A 187 -6.24 -38.09 8.34
C ALA A 187 -5.30 -37.27 9.24
N ILE A 188 -5.59 -35.98 9.45
CA ILE A 188 -4.84 -35.13 10.40
C ILE A 188 -5.14 -35.55 11.85
N GLN A 189 -6.38 -35.94 12.12
CA GLN A 189 -6.79 -36.43 13.46
C GLN A 189 -6.31 -37.85 13.76
N ASN A 190 -5.96 -38.64 12.71
CA ASN A 190 -5.42 -40.01 12.83
C ASN A 190 -4.16 -40.18 11.94
N PRO A 191 -2.98 -39.80 12.41
CA PRO A 191 -1.75 -39.72 11.59
C PRO A 191 -1.18 -41.08 11.14
N GLY A 192 -1.93 -42.18 11.26
CA GLY A 192 -1.51 -43.51 10.78
C GLY A 192 -2.20 -44.05 9.52
N SER A 193 -3.17 -43.33 8.96
CA SER A 193 -3.86 -43.72 7.76
C SER A 193 -3.55 -42.80 6.59
N ALA A 194 -2.84 -43.28 5.56
CA ALA A 194 -2.68 -42.54 4.32
C ALA A 194 -4.05 -42.38 3.64
N PRO A 195 -4.48 -41.18 3.28
CA PRO A 195 -5.72 -41.01 2.54
C PRO A 195 -5.62 -41.70 1.16
N PRO A 196 -6.70 -42.27 0.67
CA PRO A 196 -6.72 -42.82 -0.69
C PRO A 196 -6.41 -41.70 -1.70
N PRO A 197 -5.72 -41.99 -2.83
CA PRO A 197 -5.48 -40.99 -3.85
C PRO A 197 -6.81 -40.43 -4.35
N MET A 198 -6.97 -39.11 -4.22
CA MET A 198 -8.14 -38.41 -4.71
C MET A 198 -8.27 -38.62 -6.22
N PRO A 199 -9.48 -38.86 -6.72
CA PRO A 199 -9.70 -38.79 -8.16
C PRO A 199 -9.40 -37.34 -8.57
N VAL A 200 -8.40 -37.17 -9.45
CA VAL A 200 -8.12 -35.89 -10.10
C VAL A 200 -9.40 -35.52 -10.85
N ALA A 201 -10.12 -34.51 -10.36
CA ALA A 201 -11.24 -33.96 -11.09
C ALA A 201 -10.69 -33.53 -12.45
N THR A 202 -10.98 -34.28 -13.49
CA THR A 202 -10.66 -33.90 -14.86
C THR A 202 -11.51 -32.68 -15.17
N THR A 203 -10.88 -31.49 -15.11
CA THR A 203 -11.52 -30.30 -15.65
C THR A 203 -11.87 -30.60 -17.10
N PRO A 204 -13.14 -30.43 -17.53
CA PRO A 204 -13.52 -30.70 -18.91
C PRO A 204 -12.57 -29.94 -19.84
N GLU A 205 -12.04 -30.65 -20.83
CA GLU A 205 -11.14 -30.05 -21.81
C GLU A 205 -11.92 -28.98 -22.57
N ARG A 206 -11.62 -27.71 -22.24
CA ARG A 206 -12.27 -26.55 -22.89
C ARG A 206 -11.71 -26.47 -24.31
N LYS A 207 -12.60 -26.44 -25.29
CA LYS A 207 -12.24 -26.25 -26.70
C LYS A 207 -11.94 -24.81 -27.04
N PRO A 208 -11.10 -24.52 -28.06
CA PRO A 208 -10.96 -23.17 -28.59
C PRO A 208 -12.32 -22.58 -28.97
N VAL A 209 -12.54 -21.32 -28.59
CA VAL A 209 -13.79 -20.61 -28.93
C VAL A 209 -13.63 -19.93 -30.29
N SER A 210 -14.48 -20.26 -31.24
CA SER A 210 -14.50 -19.60 -32.54
C SER A 210 -15.30 -18.29 -32.51
N GLN A 211 -15.05 -17.41 -33.48
CA GLN A 211 -15.85 -16.18 -33.64
C GLN A 211 -17.32 -16.51 -33.87
N ALA A 212 -17.62 -17.52 -34.70
CA ALA A 212 -19.01 -17.92 -35.00
C ALA A 212 -19.76 -18.42 -33.75
N GLU A 213 -19.07 -19.12 -32.84
CA GLU A 213 -19.66 -19.55 -31.58
C GLU A 213 -19.99 -18.36 -30.65
N LEU A 214 -19.08 -17.39 -30.57
CA LEU A 214 -19.35 -16.15 -29.81
C LEU A 214 -20.49 -15.36 -30.43
N ASP A 215 -20.51 -15.19 -31.76
CA ASP A 215 -21.56 -14.47 -32.47
C ASP A 215 -22.93 -15.12 -32.27
N ALA A 216 -23.02 -16.44 -32.35
CA ALA A 216 -24.25 -17.19 -32.10
C ALA A 216 -24.73 -17.02 -30.63
N TYR A 217 -23.82 -17.03 -29.68
CA TYR A 217 -24.13 -16.76 -28.27
C TYR A 217 -24.70 -15.35 -28.10
N LEU A 218 -24.01 -14.33 -28.62
CA LEU A 218 -24.47 -12.93 -28.53
C LEU A 218 -25.82 -12.70 -29.18
N ALA A 219 -26.07 -13.31 -30.36
CA ALA A 219 -27.34 -13.26 -31.01
C ALA A 219 -28.49 -13.85 -30.17
N SER A 220 -28.21 -14.92 -29.40
CA SER A 220 -29.20 -15.60 -28.55
C SER A 220 -29.70 -14.78 -27.36
N ILE A 221 -28.93 -13.77 -26.92
CA ILE A 221 -29.27 -12.93 -25.78
C ILE A 221 -29.68 -11.51 -26.20
N LYS A 222 -29.52 -11.12 -27.45
CA LYS A 222 -29.66 -9.74 -27.96
C LYS A 222 -30.92 -9.03 -27.48
N ASP A 223 -32.06 -9.68 -27.62
CA ASP A 223 -33.38 -9.08 -27.34
C ASP A 223 -33.62 -8.90 -25.82
N LYS A 224 -32.79 -9.53 -24.97
CA LYS A 224 -32.91 -9.48 -23.52
C LYS A 224 -31.97 -8.43 -22.87
N VAL A 225 -31.03 -7.86 -23.62
CA VAL A 225 -29.98 -6.97 -23.08
C VAL A 225 -30.51 -5.59 -22.76
N ARG A 226 -31.41 -5.03 -23.58
CA ARG A 226 -31.90 -3.67 -23.42
C ARG A 226 -32.58 -3.46 -22.06
N GLY A 227 -32.04 -2.54 -21.26
CA GLY A 227 -32.57 -2.21 -19.95
C GLY A 227 -32.29 -3.26 -18.88
N ALA A 228 -31.46 -4.26 -19.17
CA ALA A 228 -31.05 -5.27 -18.19
C ALA A 228 -29.83 -4.84 -17.38
N ILE A 229 -29.75 -5.34 -16.15
CA ILE A 229 -28.55 -5.33 -15.31
C ILE A 229 -27.89 -6.72 -15.48
N ILE A 230 -26.65 -6.70 -15.95
CA ILE A 230 -25.93 -7.91 -16.36
C ILE A 230 -25.24 -8.54 -15.18
N LEU A 231 -25.63 -9.77 -14.85
CA LEU A 231 -24.87 -10.64 -13.95
C LEU A 231 -23.85 -11.40 -14.80
N TYR A 232 -22.56 -11.01 -14.73
CA TYR A 232 -21.53 -11.46 -15.65
C TYR A 232 -20.68 -12.58 -15.07
N GLY A 233 -20.80 -13.76 -15.64
CA GLY A 233 -20.13 -14.99 -15.23
C GLY A 233 -20.96 -15.84 -14.26
N PRO A 234 -20.55 -17.09 -14.07
CA PRO A 234 -21.18 -17.99 -13.11
C PRO A 234 -20.88 -17.56 -11.67
N HIS A 235 -21.73 -18.02 -10.74
CA HIS A 235 -21.43 -17.92 -9.32
C HIS A 235 -20.19 -18.75 -8.98
N VAL A 236 -19.25 -18.13 -8.29
CA VAL A 236 -18.00 -18.75 -7.85
C VAL A 236 -18.23 -19.59 -6.60
N GLN A 237 -17.87 -20.86 -6.64
CA GLN A 237 -17.86 -21.69 -5.44
C GLN A 237 -16.62 -21.37 -4.62
N VAL A 238 -16.82 -20.77 -3.44
CA VAL A 238 -15.76 -20.46 -2.50
C VAL A 238 -15.56 -21.67 -1.58
N ALA A 239 -14.33 -22.18 -1.52
CA ALA A 239 -14.01 -23.30 -0.64
C ALA A 239 -13.99 -22.84 0.83
N GLU A 240 -14.52 -23.69 1.71
CA GLU A 240 -14.44 -23.48 3.14
C GLU A 240 -12.99 -23.42 3.64
N ASN A 241 -12.70 -22.50 4.52
CA ASN A 241 -11.40 -22.37 5.15
C ASN A 241 -11.45 -22.93 6.59
N PHE A 242 -11.10 -24.19 6.74
CA PHE A 242 -11.08 -24.86 8.04
C PHE A 242 -9.83 -24.54 8.87
N VAL A 243 -8.80 -23.96 8.28
CA VAL A 243 -7.55 -23.61 8.97
C VAL A 243 -7.24 -22.15 8.64
N PRO A 244 -7.66 -21.21 9.47
CA PRO A 244 -7.34 -19.80 9.26
C PRO A 244 -5.83 -19.57 9.29
N ALA A 245 -5.36 -18.60 8.51
CA ALA A 245 -3.97 -18.21 8.55
C ALA A 245 -3.62 -17.66 9.95
N PRO A 246 -2.42 -17.95 10.48
CA PRO A 246 -2.02 -17.43 11.77
C PRO A 246 -1.83 -15.91 11.68
N LEU A 247 -2.24 -15.19 12.73
CA LEU A 247 -1.98 -13.75 12.86
C LEU A 247 -0.47 -13.48 12.95
N ARG A 248 0.28 -14.37 13.58
CA ARG A 248 1.73 -14.34 13.63
C ARG A 248 2.30 -15.65 13.08
N ARG A 249 3.40 -15.56 12.37
CA ARG A 249 4.14 -16.76 11.97
C ARG A 249 4.80 -17.40 13.18
N ALA A 250 4.91 -18.74 13.15
CA ALA A 250 5.68 -19.45 14.15
C ALA A 250 7.15 -18.99 14.16
N GLU A 251 7.73 -18.85 15.33
CA GLU A 251 9.08 -18.29 15.49
C GLU A 251 10.16 -19.08 14.73
N ASP A 252 10.05 -20.40 14.69
CA ASP A 252 10.95 -21.27 13.95
C ASP A 252 10.93 -21.01 12.43
N SER A 253 9.82 -20.49 11.88
CA SER A 253 9.74 -20.10 10.48
C SER A 253 10.60 -18.89 10.13
N TRP A 254 10.98 -18.09 11.12
CA TRP A 254 11.85 -16.92 10.96
C TRP A 254 13.32 -17.23 11.17
N THR A 255 13.66 -18.33 11.87
CA THR A 255 15.03 -18.68 12.21
C THR A 255 15.81 -19.35 11.08
N GLN A 256 15.16 -19.72 9.98
CA GLN A 256 15.79 -20.37 8.83
C GLN A 256 16.36 -19.33 7.85
N PRO A 257 17.67 -19.30 7.57
CA PRO A 257 18.25 -18.49 6.50
C PRO A 257 17.65 -18.92 5.17
N GLY A 258 16.91 -18.04 4.50
CA GLY A 258 16.24 -18.33 3.25
C GLY A 258 14.75 -18.67 3.35
N GLY A 259 14.15 -18.54 4.52
CA GLY A 259 12.69 -18.47 4.68
C GLY A 259 12.19 -17.28 3.85
N ARG A 260 11.55 -17.58 2.72
CA ARG A 260 11.03 -16.58 1.80
C ARG A 260 9.93 -15.76 2.47
N GLY A 261 10.33 -14.70 3.18
CA GLY A 261 9.47 -13.58 3.47
C GLY A 261 9.38 -12.72 2.22
N GLY A 262 8.64 -13.18 1.25
CA GLY A 262 8.37 -12.44 0.03
C GLY A 262 6.91 -12.70 -0.32
N ARG A 263 6.20 -11.69 -0.75
CA ARG A 263 4.88 -11.78 -1.39
C ARG A 263 4.87 -12.99 -2.33
N GLY A 264 4.33 -14.12 -1.91
CA GLY A 264 4.26 -15.32 -2.76
C GLY A 264 4.52 -16.67 -2.12
N ALA A 265 4.90 -16.76 -0.85
CA ALA A 265 4.97 -18.03 -0.15
C ALA A 265 3.56 -18.49 0.25
N ARG A 266 2.77 -18.93 -0.75
CA ARG A 266 1.63 -19.80 -0.52
C ARG A 266 2.16 -21.21 -0.28
N GLY A 267 2.42 -21.53 0.96
CA GLY A 267 2.78 -22.87 1.39
C GLY A 267 2.10 -23.16 2.70
N GLY A 268 1.04 -23.95 2.67
CA GLY A 268 0.53 -24.63 3.85
C GLY A 268 1.62 -25.56 4.41
N PRO A 269 1.57 -25.89 5.70
CA PRO A 269 2.58 -26.72 6.36
C PRO A 269 2.53 -28.17 5.86
N GLY A 270 3.69 -28.68 5.47
CA GLY A 270 4.01 -30.11 5.51
C GLY A 270 3.79 -30.94 4.24
N GLY A 271 4.80 -30.97 3.40
CA GLY A 271 5.05 -32.11 2.52
C GLY A 271 6.56 -32.40 2.52
N PRO A 272 7.00 -33.68 2.59
CA PRO A 272 8.42 -34.00 2.71
C PRO A 272 9.19 -33.62 1.45
N ALA A 273 10.37 -33.06 1.64
CA ALA A 273 11.32 -32.74 0.60
C ALA A 273 11.76 -34.02 -0.13
N ALA A 274 11.40 -34.17 -1.38
CA ALA A 274 12.02 -35.14 -2.26
C ALA A 274 13.38 -34.63 -2.72
N ALA A 275 14.44 -35.23 -2.24
CA ALA A 275 15.80 -35.10 -2.77
C ALA A 275 15.85 -35.77 -4.14
N GLY A 276 16.31 -35.04 -5.17
CA GLY A 276 16.54 -35.61 -6.47
C GLY A 276 17.25 -34.65 -7.40
N GLY A 277 18.52 -34.87 -7.56
CA GLY A 277 19.50 -34.16 -8.33
C GLY A 277 19.27 -34.12 -9.84
N GLY A 278 20.05 -33.28 -10.52
CA GLY A 278 20.18 -33.30 -11.95
C GLY A 278 20.69 -31.99 -12.53
N ARG A 279 21.98 -31.87 -12.65
CA ARG A 279 22.68 -30.89 -13.49
C ARG A 279 22.25 -31.02 -14.96
N GLY A 280 21.99 -29.91 -15.60
CA GLY A 280 21.81 -29.84 -17.03
C GLY A 280 21.97 -28.43 -17.56
N ALA A 281 23.22 -28.04 -17.82
CA ALA A 281 23.51 -26.90 -18.68
C ALA A 281 23.23 -27.27 -20.13
N ARG A 282 22.47 -26.43 -20.84
CA ARG A 282 22.41 -26.25 -22.30
C ARG A 282 21.45 -25.08 -22.53
N GLY A 283 21.86 -23.95 -23.14
CA GLY A 283 22.16 -23.88 -24.55
C GLY A 283 21.04 -23.05 -25.15
N GLY A 284 21.34 -21.86 -25.75
CA GLY A 284 20.42 -20.88 -26.32
C GLY A 284 19.18 -21.50 -26.97
N ALA A 285 18.03 -21.00 -26.54
CA ALA A 285 16.77 -21.26 -27.24
C ALA A 285 16.43 -20.02 -28.06
N ALA A 286 16.47 -20.23 -29.38
CA ALA A 286 15.87 -19.39 -30.38
C ALA A 286 14.43 -18.99 -29.99
N ALA A 287 14.02 -17.78 -30.42
CA ALA A 287 12.65 -17.34 -30.41
C ALA A 287 11.75 -18.42 -31.02
N GLY A 288 11.07 -19.17 -30.15
CA GLY A 288 10.06 -20.14 -30.57
C GLY A 288 8.83 -19.35 -31.05
N GLY A 289 8.64 -19.29 -32.34
CA GLY A 289 7.39 -18.95 -32.99
C GLY A 289 6.35 -20.00 -32.62
N GLY A 290 5.68 -19.82 -31.48
CA GLY A 290 4.48 -20.59 -31.17
C GLY A 290 3.37 -20.15 -32.12
N THR A 291 2.77 -21.11 -32.80
CA THR A 291 1.53 -20.90 -33.56
C THR A 291 0.56 -20.13 -32.70
N PRO A 292 -0.08 -19.03 -33.18
CA PRO A 292 -1.11 -18.33 -32.44
C PRO A 292 -2.14 -19.34 -31.92
N PRO A 293 -2.67 -19.17 -30.69
CA PRO A 293 -3.66 -20.09 -30.16
C PRO A 293 -4.84 -20.13 -31.13
N GLU A 294 -5.32 -21.31 -31.46
CA GLU A 294 -6.51 -21.49 -32.27
C GLU A 294 -7.70 -20.95 -31.50
N GLY A 295 -8.51 -20.04 -32.13
CA GLY A 295 -9.69 -19.42 -31.53
C GLY A 295 -9.41 -18.11 -30.77
N LEU A 296 -10.51 -17.53 -30.24
CA LEU A 296 -10.51 -16.28 -29.51
C LEU A 296 -9.87 -16.43 -28.13
N THR A 297 -9.11 -15.40 -27.74
CA THR A 297 -8.59 -15.26 -26.36
C THR A 297 -9.69 -14.80 -25.41
N ALA A 298 -9.52 -15.05 -24.11
CA ALA A 298 -10.45 -14.53 -23.09
C ALA A 298 -10.60 -13.01 -23.12
N ALA A 299 -9.53 -12.28 -23.44
CA ALA A 299 -9.55 -10.82 -23.54
C ALA A 299 -10.37 -10.33 -24.76
N GLU A 300 -10.23 -11.00 -25.91
CA GLU A 300 -11.01 -10.68 -27.10
C GLU A 300 -12.51 -10.96 -26.88
N ILE A 301 -12.84 -12.10 -26.26
CA ILE A 301 -14.23 -12.44 -25.89
C ILE A 301 -14.78 -11.37 -24.96
N ALA A 302 -14.08 -11.03 -23.88
CA ALA A 302 -14.54 -10.02 -22.90
C ALA A 302 -14.73 -8.65 -23.55
N GLY A 303 -13.82 -8.24 -24.43
CA GLY A 303 -13.93 -6.97 -25.18
C GLY A 303 -15.15 -6.93 -26.11
N GLN A 304 -15.36 -8.00 -26.90
CA GLN A 304 -16.52 -8.10 -27.81
C GLN A 304 -17.85 -8.15 -27.04
N VAL A 305 -17.91 -8.91 -25.94
CA VAL A 305 -19.10 -8.97 -25.08
C VAL A 305 -19.39 -7.60 -24.46
N SER A 306 -18.38 -6.91 -23.92
CA SER A 306 -18.56 -5.58 -23.33
C SER A 306 -19.12 -4.58 -24.36
N LYS A 307 -18.54 -4.55 -25.55
CA LYS A 307 -19.02 -3.72 -26.66
C LYS A 307 -20.47 -4.05 -27.03
N PHE A 308 -20.78 -5.33 -27.20
CA PHE A 308 -22.13 -5.80 -27.52
C PHE A 308 -23.14 -5.38 -26.45
N LEU A 309 -22.84 -5.52 -25.17
CA LEU A 309 -23.72 -5.16 -24.07
C LEU A 309 -24.04 -3.65 -24.07
N ILE A 310 -23.01 -2.81 -24.31
CA ILE A 310 -23.17 -1.36 -24.41
C ILE A 310 -24.06 -0.97 -25.61
N GLU A 311 -23.75 -1.49 -26.79
CA GLU A 311 -24.47 -1.18 -28.02
C GLU A 311 -25.94 -1.63 -27.96
N ASN A 312 -26.24 -2.66 -27.18
CA ASN A 312 -27.62 -3.16 -27.02
C ASN A 312 -28.33 -2.62 -25.78
N GLY A 313 -27.71 -1.66 -25.04
CA GLY A 313 -28.38 -0.87 -24.00
C GLY A 313 -28.50 -1.58 -22.65
N ALA A 314 -27.49 -2.36 -22.24
CA ALA A 314 -27.34 -2.83 -20.87
C ALA A 314 -27.15 -1.63 -19.92
N LEU A 315 -27.69 -1.70 -18.70
CA LEU A 315 -27.63 -0.61 -17.72
C LEU A 315 -26.35 -0.63 -16.90
N ALA A 316 -25.92 -1.81 -16.47
CA ALA A 316 -24.73 -2.01 -15.65
C ALA A 316 -24.28 -3.46 -15.75
N LYS A 317 -23.03 -3.71 -15.33
CA LYS A 317 -22.44 -5.04 -15.20
C LYS A 317 -22.11 -5.31 -13.73
N VAL A 318 -22.45 -6.49 -13.23
CA VAL A 318 -22.17 -6.96 -11.89
C VAL A 318 -21.40 -8.28 -11.98
N THR A 319 -20.31 -8.40 -11.27
CA THR A 319 -19.48 -9.62 -11.21
C THR A 319 -19.39 -10.13 -9.78
N ASP A 320 -19.28 -11.45 -9.65
CA ASP A 320 -19.05 -12.08 -8.35
C ASP A 320 -17.66 -11.71 -7.82
N ALA A 321 -17.58 -11.27 -6.58
CA ALA A 321 -16.30 -11.01 -5.92
C ALA A 321 -15.49 -12.30 -5.69
N GLY A 322 -16.16 -13.45 -5.60
CA GLY A 322 -15.51 -14.77 -5.49
C GLY A 322 -14.70 -14.97 -4.21
N GLU A 323 -15.03 -14.24 -3.16
CA GLU A 323 -14.41 -14.33 -1.83
C GLU A 323 -15.48 -14.64 -0.78
N ALA A 324 -15.11 -15.31 0.30
CA ALA A 324 -16.02 -15.64 1.39
C ALA A 324 -16.35 -14.45 2.30
N TYR A 325 -17.38 -14.60 3.12
CA TYR A 325 -17.73 -13.67 4.21
C TYR A 325 -18.05 -12.24 3.76
N GLY A 326 -18.63 -12.09 2.57
CA GLY A 326 -18.93 -10.78 2.01
C GLY A 326 -17.70 -9.95 1.64
N THR A 327 -16.53 -10.55 1.62
CA THR A 327 -15.29 -9.87 1.22
C THR A 327 -15.35 -9.50 -0.26
N ILE A 328 -14.99 -8.26 -0.57
CA ILE A 328 -14.86 -7.80 -1.95
C ILE A 328 -13.42 -7.36 -2.16
N ARG A 329 -12.72 -8.04 -3.07
CA ARG A 329 -11.33 -7.75 -3.42
C ARG A 329 -11.24 -7.08 -4.79
N GLN A 330 -10.51 -5.98 -4.86
CA GLN A 330 -10.17 -5.32 -6.12
C GLN A 330 -8.65 -5.34 -6.33
N GLN A 331 -8.22 -5.91 -7.43
CA GLN A 331 -6.80 -6.02 -7.79
C GLN A 331 -6.56 -5.65 -9.26
N SER A 332 -7.53 -5.09 -9.95
CA SER A 332 -7.42 -4.94 -11.38
C SER A 332 -7.69 -3.53 -11.84
N ASN A 333 -6.86 -3.10 -12.73
CA ASN A 333 -7.01 -1.92 -13.56
C ASN A 333 -8.03 -2.17 -14.69
N ALA A 334 -9.09 -2.96 -14.45
CA ALA A 334 -10.03 -3.36 -15.51
C ALA A 334 -10.74 -2.17 -16.14
N GLY A 335 -10.88 -1.07 -15.38
CA GLY A 335 -11.37 0.21 -15.88
C GLY A 335 -10.30 1.13 -16.46
N TYR A 336 -9.02 0.79 -16.29
CA TYR A 336 -7.85 1.59 -16.69
C TYR A 336 -7.62 1.63 -18.21
N ASN A 337 -8.63 1.42 -19.00
CA ASN A 337 -8.51 1.42 -20.45
C ASN A 337 -9.30 2.59 -21.04
N GLU A 338 -8.60 3.68 -21.33
CA GLU A 338 -9.17 4.84 -22.03
C GLU A 338 -9.43 4.61 -23.53
N ASN A 339 -9.41 3.37 -23.98
CA ASN A 339 -9.72 3.14 -25.39
C ASN A 339 -11.16 3.56 -25.66
N PRO A 340 -11.41 4.68 -26.37
CA PRO A 340 -12.76 5.15 -26.68
C PRO A 340 -13.54 4.15 -27.55
N ASN A 341 -12.84 3.20 -28.19
CA ASN A 341 -13.44 2.12 -28.95
C ASN A 341 -13.86 0.92 -28.07
N ASN A 342 -13.56 0.95 -26.77
CA ASN A 342 -13.96 -0.07 -25.80
C ASN A 342 -14.49 0.59 -24.52
N PRO A 343 -15.61 1.32 -24.58
CA PRO A 343 -16.18 1.97 -23.43
C PRO A 343 -16.59 0.93 -22.37
N ASN A 344 -16.50 1.31 -21.11
CA ASN A 344 -16.94 0.48 -19.99
C ASN A 344 -18.40 0.72 -19.65
N LEU A 345 -19.10 -0.33 -19.20
CA LEU A 345 -20.35 -0.19 -18.46
C LEU A 345 -20.07 0.24 -17.00
N PRO A 346 -21.03 0.91 -16.33
CA PRO A 346 -21.03 0.95 -14.88
C PRO A 346 -20.85 -0.46 -14.34
N THR A 347 -19.77 -0.69 -13.57
CA THR A 347 -19.39 -2.05 -13.17
C THR A 347 -19.24 -2.15 -11.66
N LEU A 348 -19.84 -3.20 -11.09
CA LEU A 348 -19.81 -3.52 -9.67
C LEU A 348 -19.18 -4.90 -9.42
N LEU A 349 -18.47 -5.01 -8.31
CA LEU A 349 -18.19 -6.27 -7.63
C LEU A 349 -19.25 -6.48 -6.56
N MET A 350 -19.83 -7.66 -6.49
CA MET A 350 -20.86 -8.04 -5.51
C MET A 350 -20.33 -9.15 -4.63
N GLY A 351 -20.59 -9.08 -3.33
CA GLY A 351 -20.28 -10.15 -2.38
C GLY A 351 -20.85 -11.50 -2.86
N ASN A 352 -20.05 -12.53 -2.73
CA ASN A 352 -20.33 -13.87 -3.26
C ASN A 352 -21.71 -14.41 -2.81
N GLU A 353 -22.11 -14.15 -1.58
CA GLU A 353 -23.36 -14.62 -1.01
C GLU A 353 -24.58 -13.98 -1.70
N ASP A 354 -24.53 -12.65 -1.91
CA ASP A 354 -25.57 -11.91 -2.61
C ASP A 354 -25.63 -12.29 -4.09
N TYR A 355 -24.47 -12.35 -4.75
CA TYR A 355 -24.39 -12.79 -6.14
C TYR A 355 -24.95 -14.19 -6.32
N GLY A 356 -24.52 -15.14 -5.49
CA GLY A 356 -24.97 -16.53 -5.53
C GLY A 356 -26.47 -16.68 -5.31
N ARG A 357 -27.04 -15.91 -4.38
CA ARG A 357 -28.50 -15.90 -4.17
C ARG A 357 -29.24 -15.44 -5.40
N ILE A 358 -28.86 -14.30 -5.99
CA ILE A 358 -29.49 -13.79 -7.20
C ILE A 358 -29.31 -14.77 -8.37
N TYR A 359 -28.09 -15.30 -8.52
CA TYR A 359 -27.76 -16.26 -9.59
C TYR A 359 -28.65 -17.52 -9.50
N ARG A 360 -28.75 -18.15 -8.34
CA ARG A 360 -29.57 -19.37 -8.16
C ARG A 360 -31.07 -19.08 -8.37
N THR A 361 -31.58 -17.98 -7.82
CA THR A 361 -32.98 -17.57 -8.04
C THR A 361 -33.29 -17.37 -9.54
N SER A 362 -32.35 -16.80 -10.30
CA SER A 362 -32.54 -16.55 -11.73
C SER A 362 -32.34 -17.79 -12.60
N THR A 363 -31.40 -18.68 -12.25
CA THR A 363 -31.00 -19.80 -13.13
C THR A 363 -31.58 -21.14 -12.76
N ILE A 364 -31.87 -21.41 -11.49
CA ILE A 364 -32.46 -22.66 -10.99
C ILE A 364 -33.97 -22.54 -10.96
N ASP A 365 -34.46 -21.49 -10.28
CA ASP A 365 -35.90 -21.32 -10.06
C ASP A 365 -36.57 -20.55 -11.22
N HIS A 366 -35.78 -19.95 -12.11
CA HIS A 366 -36.23 -19.10 -13.22
C HIS A 366 -37.15 -17.96 -12.78
N ILE A 367 -36.97 -17.48 -11.54
CA ILE A 367 -37.73 -16.35 -11.01
C ILE A 367 -37.04 -15.05 -11.46
N PRO A 368 -37.76 -14.12 -12.11
CA PRO A 368 -37.20 -12.83 -12.51
C PRO A 368 -36.74 -12.02 -11.28
N VAL A 369 -35.47 -11.67 -11.24
CA VAL A 369 -34.90 -10.77 -10.23
C VAL A 369 -34.79 -9.37 -10.83
N VAL A 370 -35.18 -8.36 -10.05
CA VAL A 370 -35.06 -6.94 -10.43
C VAL A 370 -34.17 -6.25 -9.45
N LEU A 371 -33.15 -5.55 -9.98
CA LEU A 371 -32.24 -4.73 -9.19
C LEU A 371 -32.52 -3.24 -9.43
N ARG A 372 -32.21 -2.44 -8.40
CA ARG A 372 -32.06 -0.99 -8.49
C ARG A 372 -30.65 -0.61 -8.08
N LEU A 373 -29.98 0.20 -8.93
CA LEU A 373 -28.64 0.69 -8.72
C LEU A 373 -28.64 2.22 -8.82
N ASN A 374 -27.82 2.89 -7.99
CA ASN A 374 -27.44 4.27 -8.16
C ASN A 374 -25.93 4.35 -7.94
N ILE A 375 -25.17 4.70 -9.00
CA ILE A 375 -23.71 4.70 -9.00
C ILE A 375 -23.27 6.09 -9.46
N HIS A 376 -22.70 6.87 -8.54
CA HIS A 376 -22.14 8.18 -8.85
C HIS A 376 -20.62 8.09 -8.87
N ASN A 377 -20.07 7.89 -10.05
CA ASN A 377 -18.63 7.87 -10.32
C ASN A 377 -18.25 9.10 -11.14
N GLU A 378 -17.14 9.73 -10.79
CA GLU A 378 -16.59 10.87 -11.52
C GLU A 378 -15.16 10.61 -11.96
N PHE A 379 -14.82 11.13 -13.15
CA PHE A 379 -13.47 11.15 -13.70
C PHE A 379 -12.86 12.54 -13.57
N TYR A 380 -11.60 12.59 -13.17
CA TYR A 380 -10.85 13.82 -12.95
C TYR A 380 -9.69 13.95 -13.94
N PRO A 381 -9.84 14.75 -15.02
CA PRO A 381 -8.75 14.95 -15.99
C PRO A 381 -7.45 15.47 -15.38
N THR A 382 -7.55 16.25 -14.30
CA THR A 382 -6.37 16.75 -13.54
C THR A 382 -5.58 15.65 -12.84
N GLY A 383 -6.19 14.50 -12.56
CA GLY A 383 -5.53 13.33 -12.00
C GLY A 383 -4.50 12.66 -12.93
N ARG A 384 -4.31 13.17 -14.16
CA ARG A 384 -3.22 12.74 -15.05
C ARG A 384 -1.85 13.14 -14.53
N THR A 385 -1.76 14.19 -13.73
CA THR A 385 -0.58 14.54 -12.96
C THR A 385 -0.81 14.14 -11.51
N VAL A 386 0.03 13.27 -11.01
CA VAL A 386 -0.01 12.75 -9.64
C VAL A 386 1.28 13.15 -8.93
N TYR A 387 1.30 13.06 -7.63
CA TYR A 387 2.42 13.56 -6.83
C TYR A 387 2.88 12.52 -5.81
N ASN A 388 4.18 12.46 -5.61
CA ASN A 388 4.76 11.89 -4.39
C ASN A 388 4.87 13.01 -3.33
N VAL A 389 4.82 12.67 -2.05
CA VAL A 389 5.11 13.62 -0.97
C VAL A 389 6.52 13.35 -0.49
N VAL A 390 7.35 14.40 -0.38
CA VAL A 390 8.73 14.29 0.08
C VAL A 390 8.96 15.27 1.22
N GLY A 391 9.69 14.84 2.26
CA GLY A 391 10.11 15.68 3.37
C GLY A 391 11.47 15.27 3.91
N GLU A 392 12.19 16.17 4.58
CA GLU A 392 13.58 15.94 4.99
C GLU A 392 13.88 16.44 6.40
N LEU A 393 14.84 15.77 7.03
CA LEU A 393 15.61 16.29 8.15
C LEU A 393 17.03 16.54 7.64
N PRO A 394 17.50 17.80 7.58
CA PRO A 394 18.81 18.13 7.01
C PRO A 394 19.95 17.55 7.83
N GLY A 395 20.91 16.94 7.18
CA GLY A 395 22.16 16.48 7.77
C GLY A 395 23.13 17.61 8.14
N THR A 396 24.27 17.24 8.71
CA THR A 396 25.33 18.20 9.09
C THR A 396 26.53 18.14 8.13
N ASP A 397 27.58 17.41 8.46
CA ASP A 397 28.84 17.35 7.69
C ASP A 397 28.77 16.48 6.43
N LYS A 398 27.73 15.66 6.29
CA LYS A 398 27.41 14.84 5.11
C LYS A 398 26.02 15.12 4.55
N ALA A 399 25.58 16.37 4.64
CA ALA A 399 24.21 16.76 4.28
C ALA A 399 23.82 16.47 2.81
N ASP A 400 24.77 16.28 1.93
CA ASP A 400 24.57 15.92 0.52
C ASP A 400 24.42 14.39 0.27
N GLU A 401 24.70 13.57 1.28
CA GLU A 401 24.39 12.15 1.29
C GLU A 401 23.02 11.94 1.94
N VAL A 402 22.22 10.99 1.43
CA VAL A 402 20.82 10.80 1.84
C VAL A 402 20.55 9.36 2.24
N VAL A 403 19.91 9.16 3.38
CA VAL A 403 19.24 7.91 3.71
C VAL A 403 17.73 8.13 3.66
N MET A 404 16.98 7.19 3.07
CA MET A 404 15.54 7.36 2.83
C MET A 404 14.71 6.25 3.46
N ASN A 405 13.47 6.60 3.82
CA ASN A 405 12.42 5.62 4.04
C ASN A 405 11.12 6.06 3.35
N GLY A 406 10.13 5.20 3.38
CA GLY A 406 8.82 5.52 2.82
C GLY A 406 7.93 4.30 2.66
N GLY A 407 6.76 4.57 2.14
CA GLY A 407 5.76 3.58 1.73
C GLY A 407 4.82 4.21 0.73
N HIS A 408 4.00 3.41 0.05
CA HIS A 408 3.02 4.01 -0.85
C HIS A 408 1.86 4.63 -0.06
N PHE A 409 1.26 5.64 -0.67
CA PHE A 409 0.23 6.46 -0.06
C PHE A 409 -1.10 6.36 -0.78
N ASP A 410 -1.10 5.87 -2.01
CA ASP A 410 -2.30 5.46 -2.71
C ASP A 410 -2.86 4.15 -2.15
N SER A 411 -4.09 3.84 -2.51
CA SER A 411 -4.78 2.62 -2.12
C SER A 411 -5.89 2.28 -3.09
N TRP A 412 -6.32 1.01 -3.14
CA TRP A 412 -7.55 0.64 -3.81
C TRP A 412 -8.79 1.21 -3.13
N ASN A 413 -9.87 1.36 -3.89
CA ASN A 413 -11.12 2.01 -3.46
C ASN A 413 -12.16 1.13 -2.73
N PRO A 414 -12.05 -0.19 -2.58
CA PRO A 414 -13.07 -0.96 -1.84
C PRO A 414 -13.15 -0.61 -0.34
N ALA A 415 -12.04 -0.12 0.24
CA ALA A 415 -11.93 0.35 1.61
C ALA A 415 -11.02 1.57 1.70
N THR A 416 -10.53 1.90 2.89
CA THR A 416 -9.76 3.13 3.15
C THR A 416 -8.25 2.95 3.04
N GLY A 417 -7.74 1.74 2.71
CA GLY A 417 -6.31 1.49 2.53
C GLY A 417 -5.50 1.65 3.80
N ALA A 418 -5.99 1.12 4.92
CA ALA A 418 -5.35 1.29 6.22
C ALA A 418 -4.10 0.41 6.36
N THR A 419 -4.22 -0.89 6.04
CA THR A 419 -3.11 -1.84 6.10
C THR A 419 -2.28 -1.84 4.82
N ASP A 420 -2.87 -1.38 3.70
CA ASP A 420 -2.28 -1.33 2.36
C ASP A 420 -2.47 0.07 1.73
N ASN A 421 -1.58 1.06 1.92
CA ASN A 421 -0.42 1.01 2.83
C ASN A 421 -0.30 2.33 3.64
N ALA A 422 -1.44 2.82 4.19
CA ALA A 422 -1.36 3.95 5.12
C ALA A 422 -0.48 3.59 6.35
N ALA A 423 -0.45 2.31 6.76
CA ALA A 423 0.35 1.79 7.84
C ALA A 423 1.85 2.03 7.62
N GLY A 424 2.40 1.62 6.48
CA GLY A 424 3.81 1.85 6.15
C GLY A 424 4.14 3.34 6.03
N GLY A 425 3.25 4.13 5.43
CA GLY A 425 3.40 5.58 5.37
C GLY A 425 3.43 6.24 6.76
N ALA A 426 2.55 5.81 7.67
CA ALA A 426 2.50 6.30 9.06
C ALA A 426 3.79 5.97 9.82
N VAL A 427 4.27 4.75 9.71
CA VAL A 427 5.54 4.30 10.30
C VAL A 427 6.71 5.14 9.79
N ALA A 428 6.78 5.34 8.48
CA ALA A 428 7.86 6.09 7.85
C ALA A 428 7.92 7.54 8.35
N VAL A 429 6.78 8.22 8.41
CA VAL A 429 6.71 9.62 8.87
C VAL A 429 6.97 9.72 10.38
N GLU A 430 6.44 8.78 11.18
CA GLU A 430 6.66 8.74 12.62
C GLU A 430 8.14 8.51 12.96
N ALA A 431 8.83 7.66 12.20
CA ALA A 431 10.26 7.45 12.38
C ALA A 431 11.08 8.75 12.26
N LEU A 432 10.76 9.61 11.29
CA LEU A 432 11.39 10.93 11.18
C LEU A 432 10.95 11.86 12.31
N ARG A 433 9.66 11.84 12.68
CA ARG A 433 9.14 12.67 13.79
C ARG A 433 9.88 12.36 15.08
N LEU A 434 10.11 11.10 15.40
CA LEU A 434 10.87 10.69 16.58
C LEU A 434 12.29 11.27 16.60
N ILE A 435 13.00 11.20 15.48
CA ILE A 435 14.36 11.77 15.34
C ILE A 435 14.30 13.29 15.54
N GLN A 436 13.30 13.96 14.94
CA GLN A 436 13.12 15.41 15.01
C GLN A 436 12.77 15.89 16.42
N VAL A 437 11.79 15.27 17.09
CA VAL A 437 11.34 15.65 18.43
C VAL A 437 12.45 15.48 19.45
N LEU A 438 13.19 14.39 19.37
CA LEU A 438 14.34 14.11 20.22
C LEU A 438 15.59 14.93 19.83
N LYS A 439 15.54 15.67 18.72
CA LYS A 439 16.65 16.47 18.18
C LYS A 439 17.93 15.66 18.06
N LEU A 440 17.83 14.43 17.58
CA LEU A 440 18.94 13.52 17.42
C LEU A 440 19.88 14.03 16.32
N PRO A 441 21.15 14.34 16.64
CA PRO A 441 22.09 14.83 15.65
C PRO A 441 22.42 13.75 14.63
N HIS A 442 22.42 14.10 13.35
CA HIS A 442 22.73 13.18 12.27
C HIS A 442 23.58 13.88 11.19
N ARG A 443 24.41 13.10 10.53
CA ARG A 443 25.39 13.60 9.54
C ARG A 443 24.79 13.68 8.16
N ARG A 444 24.07 12.61 7.71
CA ARG A 444 23.39 12.58 6.41
C ARG A 444 22.00 13.16 6.54
N THR A 445 21.49 13.69 5.46
CA THR A 445 20.07 14.06 5.33
C THR A 445 19.22 12.79 5.40
N ILE A 446 18.16 12.83 6.22
CA ILE A 446 17.16 11.77 6.30
C ILE A 446 15.93 12.23 5.53
N ARG A 447 15.47 11.44 4.56
CA ARG A 447 14.36 11.78 3.67
C ARG A 447 13.25 10.76 3.78
N VAL A 448 12.01 11.23 3.96
CA VAL A 448 10.80 10.40 3.84
C VAL A 448 10.14 10.67 2.50
N ALA A 449 9.62 9.61 1.87
CA ALA A 449 8.79 9.73 0.67
C ALA A 449 7.54 8.87 0.79
N LEU A 450 6.39 9.49 0.47
CA LEU A 450 5.11 8.79 0.36
C LEU A 450 4.77 8.69 -1.12
N TRP A 451 4.80 7.47 -1.63
CA TRP A 451 4.65 7.20 -3.05
C TRP A 451 3.19 7.16 -3.47
N SER A 452 2.94 7.39 -4.74
CA SER A 452 1.63 7.23 -5.37
C SER A 452 1.74 6.38 -6.63
N GLY A 453 0.67 5.66 -6.98
CA GLY A 453 0.66 4.75 -8.12
C GLY A 453 1.44 3.46 -7.91
N GLU A 454 1.62 3.04 -6.67
CA GLU A 454 2.19 1.73 -6.34
C GLU A 454 1.27 0.62 -6.84
N GLU A 455 -0.01 0.76 -6.52
CA GLU A 455 -1.07 -0.20 -6.79
C GLU A 455 -1.27 -0.47 -8.29
N GLU A 456 -0.97 0.52 -9.13
CA GLU A 456 -1.02 0.38 -10.58
C GLU A 456 0.30 -0.09 -11.19
N GLY A 457 1.39 -0.16 -10.42
CA GLY A 457 2.66 -0.73 -10.87
C GLY A 457 3.92 0.05 -10.49
N LEU A 458 4.01 0.54 -9.26
CA LEU A 458 5.15 1.26 -8.67
C LEU A 458 5.46 2.59 -9.38
N TYR A 459 4.48 3.22 -10.04
CA TYR A 459 4.76 4.32 -10.96
C TYR A 459 5.43 5.52 -10.29
N GLY A 460 5.01 5.91 -9.08
CA GLY A 460 5.57 7.06 -8.38
C GLY A 460 7.02 6.86 -7.96
N SER A 461 7.36 5.72 -7.39
CA SER A 461 8.75 5.41 -7.02
C SER A 461 9.64 5.19 -8.25
N ILE A 462 9.12 4.57 -9.32
CA ILE A 462 9.85 4.44 -10.60
C ILE A 462 10.15 5.82 -11.17
N ALA A 463 9.17 6.72 -11.20
CA ALA A 463 9.36 8.08 -11.72
C ALA A 463 10.40 8.85 -10.90
N TYR A 464 10.31 8.78 -9.57
CA TYR A 464 11.26 9.41 -8.66
C TYR A 464 12.69 8.89 -8.86
N VAL A 465 12.87 7.56 -8.87
CA VAL A 465 14.17 6.93 -9.07
C VAL A 465 14.76 7.29 -10.43
N ALA A 466 13.94 7.29 -11.47
CA ALA A 466 14.39 7.70 -12.81
C ALA A 466 14.79 9.19 -12.87
N GLN A 467 14.06 10.05 -12.13
CA GLN A 467 14.31 11.50 -12.11
C GLN A 467 15.57 11.85 -11.33
N HIS A 468 15.80 11.25 -10.17
CA HIS A 468 16.90 11.60 -9.26
C HIS A 468 18.14 10.74 -9.46
N PHE A 469 17.97 9.43 -9.57
CA PHE A 469 19.09 8.48 -9.50
C PHE A 469 19.49 7.87 -10.84
N GLY A 470 18.56 7.70 -11.77
CA GLY A 470 18.81 6.93 -12.97
C GLY A 470 18.95 5.43 -12.66
N SER A 471 19.99 4.78 -13.18
CA SER A 471 20.27 3.36 -12.92
C SER A 471 21.76 3.09 -12.82
N ALA A 472 22.14 1.90 -12.34
CA ALA A 472 23.56 1.49 -12.30
C ALA A 472 24.24 1.52 -13.68
N GLU A 473 23.48 1.34 -14.77
CA GLU A 473 23.96 1.42 -16.16
C GLU A 473 24.07 2.86 -16.68
N ASN A 474 23.29 3.78 -16.10
CA ASN A 474 23.29 5.20 -16.44
C ASN A 474 23.01 6.04 -15.18
N PRO A 475 23.96 6.08 -14.22
CA PRO A 475 23.76 6.74 -12.95
C PRO A 475 23.79 8.27 -13.10
N LYS A 476 22.87 8.93 -12.40
CA LYS A 476 22.89 10.37 -12.17
C LYS A 476 23.76 10.72 -10.95
N PRO A 477 24.16 11.98 -10.74
CA PRO A 477 25.01 12.36 -9.60
C PRO A 477 24.44 11.95 -8.23
N GLU A 478 23.12 12.01 -8.04
CA GLU A 478 22.47 11.64 -6.80
C GLU A 478 22.48 10.12 -6.55
N TRP A 479 22.66 9.30 -7.59
CA TRP A 479 22.82 7.85 -7.43
C TRP A 479 23.96 7.50 -6.48
N PHE A 480 25.04 8.25 -6.51
CA PHE A 480 26.22 8.05 -5.66
C PHE A 480 26.03 8.57 -4.23
N LYS A 481 24.97 9.32 -3.96
CA LYS A 481 24.69 10.00 -2.70
C LYS A 481 23.62 9.30 -1.86
N LEU A 482 22.80 8.44 -2.44
CA LEU A 482 21.80 7.68 -1.70
C LEU A 482 22.48 6.57 -0.90
N ASP A 483 22.30 6.50 0.40
CA ASP A 483 22.80 5.42 1.26
C ASP A 483 21.97 4.15 1.11
N ALA A 484 20.72 4.21 1.57
CA ALA A 484 19.75 3.14 1.45
C ALA A 484 18.31 3.71 1.43
N TYR A 485 17.36 2.90 0.97
CA TYR A 485 15.93 3.19 1.05
C TYR A 485 15.20 2.07 1.81
N LEU A 486 14.51 2.42 2.89
CA LEU A 486 13.75 1.50 3.75
C LEU A 486 12.28 1.52 3.36
N ASN A 487 11.64 0.34 3.27
CA ASN A 487 10.25 0.20 2.82
C ASN A 487 9.48 -0.81 3.67
N LEU A 488 8.32 -0.39 4.16
CA LEU A 488 7.39 -1.23 4.91
C LEU A 488 6.07 -1.32 4.15
N ASP A 489 5.65 -2.55 3.77
CA ASP A 489 4.45 -2.75 2.95
C ASP A 489 3.96 -4.22 2.97
N ASP A 490 3.77 -4.76 4.18
CA ASP A 490 3.22 -6.10 4.40
C ASP A 490 2.13 -6.08 5.51
N GLY A 491 1.37 -4.98 5.59
CA GLY A 491 0.27 -4.82 6.53
C GLY A 491 0.66 -4.21 7.87
N THR A 492 0.00 -4.64 8.93
CA THR A 492 0.08 -4.03 10.26
C THR A 492 0.98 -4.77 11.27
N GLY A 493 1.53 -5.92 10.90
CA GLY A 493 2.41 -6.69 11.79
C GLY A 493 3.78 -6.06 11.93
N LYS A 494 4.46 -6.31 13.04
CA LYS A 494 5.81 -5.81 13.24
C LYS A 494 6.82 -6.48 12.31
N PRO A 495 7.91 -5.80 11.95
CA PRO A 495 9.02 -6.39 11.22
C PRO A 495 9.66 -7.56 12.00
N ARG A 496 9.90 -8.66 11.30
CA ARG A 496 10.53 -9.87 11.88
C ARG A 496 11.83 -10.22 11.15
N ALA A 497 11.96 -9.76 9.94
CA ALA A 497 13.13 -9.91 9.09
C ALA A 497 13.19 -8.79 8.06
N ALA A 498 14.33 -8.66 7.38
CA ALA A 498 14.45 -7.76 6.23
C ALA A 498 15.29 -8.39 5.12
N SER A 499 15.19 -7.80 3.93
CA SER A 499 16.09 -8.08 2.81
C SER A 499 16.73 -6.78 2.34
N VAL A 500 18.01 -6.83 1.97
CA VAL A 500 18.75 -5.67 1.46
C VAL A 500 19.34 -6.01 0.11
N PHE A 501 19.11 -5.17 -0.90
CA PHE A 501 19.76 -5.33 -2.20
C PHE A 501 21.21 -4.88 -2.11
N GLY A 502 22.12 -5.79 -2.35
CA GLY A 502 23.56 -5.55 -2.31
C GLY A 502 24.37 -6.80 -1.94
N PRO A 503 25.67 -6.62 -1.73
CA PRO A 503 26.55 -7.68 -1.27
C PRO A 503 26.22 -8.08 0.20
N PRO A 504 26.74 -9.21 0.69
CA PRO A 504 26.45 -9.68 2.05
C PRO A 504 26.76 -8.64 3.15
N GLU A 505 27.76 -7.81 2.94
CA GLU A 505 28.18 -6.75 3.87
C GLU A 505 27.09 -5.69 4.06
N ALA A 506 26.26 -5.45 3.04
CA ALA A 506 25.11 -4.54 3.12
C ALA A 506 24.08 -5.06 4.14
N ALA A 507 23.76 -6.35 4.08
CA ALA A 507 22.86 -6.98 5.02
C ALA A 507 23.44 -7.01 6.44
N ALA A 508 24.76 -7.23 6.58
CA ALA A 508 25.43 -7.25 7.88
C ALA A 508 25.37 -5.90 8.62
N ILE A 509 25.45 -4.77 7.88
CA ILE A 509 25.33 -3.44 8.47
C ILE A 509 23.92 -3.25 9.05
N VAL A 510 22.89 -3.54 8.29
CA VAL A 510 21.50 -3.43 8.75
C VAL A 510 21.22 -4.40 9.88
N GLN A 511 21.74 -5.65 9.82
CA GLN A 511 21.62 -6.64 10.90
C GLN A 511 22.17 -6.13 12.22
N ASN A 512 23.33 -5.48 12.21
CA ASN A 512 23.94 -4.94 13.43
C ASN A 512 23.05 -3.89 14.12
N VAL A 513 22.28 -3.11 13.35
CA VAL A 513 21.30 -2.18 13.91
C VAL A 513 20.10 -2.95 14.45
N MET A 514 19.55 -3.87 13.67
CA MET A 514 18.36 -4.63 14.01
C MET A 514 18.57 -5.61 15.18
N ASP A 515 19.83 -5.95 15.50
CA ASP A 515 20.17 -6.73 16.69
C ASP A 515 19.76 -6.07 18.01
N ASN A 516 19.46 -4.75 17.99
CA ASN A 516 18.88 -4.03 19.13
C ASN A 516 17.39 -4.34 19.35
N PHE A 517 16.74 -5.13 18.48
CA PHE A 517 15.33 -5.50 18.53
C PHE A 517 15.09 -7.01 18.63
N LYS A 518 16.09 -7.76 19.08
CA LYS A 518 15.94 -9.19 19.37
C LYS A 518 14.89 -9.46 20.44
N ASP A 519 14.74 -8.54 21.38
CA ASP A 519 13.71 -8.58 22.42
C ASP A 519 12.28 -8.42 21.84
N TRP A 520 12.14 -7.78 20.68
CA TRP A 520 10.88 -7.67 19.92
C TRP A 520 10.71 -8.79 18.89
N GLY A 521 11.69 -9.69 18.78
CA GLY A 521 11.66 -10.85 17.91
C GLY A 521 12.03 -10.55 16.47
N PHE A 522 12.92 -9.58 16.24
CA PHE A 522 13.58 -9.44 14.96
C PHE A 522 14.66 -10.51 14.81
N TYR A 523 14.67 -11.24 13.68
CA TYR A 523 15.52 -12.43 13.52
C TYR A 523 16.73 -12.22 12.62
N HIS A 524 16.50 -11.77 11.37
CA HIS A 524 17.60 -11.70 10.41
C HIS A 524 17.39 -10.71 9.28
N VAL A 525 18.50 -10.28 8.69
CA VAL A 525 18.57 -9.51 7.45
C VAL A 525 19.28 -10.34 6.39
N ASN A 526 18.64 -10.53 5.23
CA ASN A 526 19.18 -11.29 4.11
C ASN A 526 19.70 -10.38 3.00
N PRO A 527 20.88 -10.65 2.43
CA PRO A 527 21.28 -9.98 1.19
C PRO A 527 20.49 -10.54 0.01
N THR A 528 20.17 -9.69 -0.95
CA THR A 528 19.58 -10.11 -2.22
C THR A 528 20.31 -9.47 -3.40
N LEU A 529 20.48 -10.24 -4.46
CA LEU A 529 20.99 -9.76 -5.75
C LEU A 529 19.87 -9.69 -6.81
N GLY A 530 18.63 -9.95 -6.42
CA GLY A 530 17.48 -9.89 -7.30
C GLY A 530 16.99 -8.46 -7.47
N ARG A 531 17.23 -7.83 -8.61
CA ARG A 531 16.78 -6.44 -8.88
C ARG A 531 15.26 -6.31 -8.89
N ASN A 532 14.51 -7.39 -9.08
CA ASN A 532 13.04 -7.45 -9.00
C ASN A 532 12.54 -8.01 -7.66
N THR A 533 13.37 -8.01 -6.64
CA THR A 533 12.98 -8.51 -5.32
C THR A 533 12.24 -7.42 -4.54
N GLY A 534 11.18 -7.81 -3.86
CA GLY A 534 10.36 -6.94 -3.02
C GLY A 534 8.90 -6.95 -3.43
N GLY A 535 8.58 -6.54 -4.65
CA GLY A 535 7.20 -6.47 -5.16
C GLY A 535 6.45 -5.22 -4.70
N THR A 536 7.15 -4.26 -4.13
CA THR A 536 6.71 -2.95 -3.68
C THR A 536 7.79 -1.89 -4.00
N ASP A 537 7.68 -0.66 -3.54
CA ASP A 537 8.52 0.48 -3.93
C ASP A 537 10.03 0.28 -3.74
N SER A 538 10.47 -0.54 -2.79
CA SER A 538 11.89 -0.93 -2.69
C SER A 538 12.43 -1.58 -3.97
N THR A 539 11.56 -2.20 -4.76
CA THR A 539 11.91 -2.79 -6.06
C THR A 539 12.40 -1.74 -7.06
N SER A 540 11.86 -0.53 -7.02
CA SER A 540 12.30 0.57 -7.90
C SER A 540 13.77 0.93 -7.65
N PHE A 541 14.19 0.96 -6.38
CA PHE A 541 15.56 1.20 -5.98
C PHE A 541 16.47 0.02 -6.34
N ASN A 542 16.03 -1.21 -6.05
CA ASN A 542 16.75 -2.44 -6.41
C ASN A 542 16.98 -2.52 -7.94
N ASN A 543 15.98 -2.17 -8.74
CA ASN A 543 16.08 -2.08 -10.20
C ASN A 543 17.12 -1.09 -10.66
N ALA A 544 17.29 0.01 -9.96
CA ALA A 544 18.31 1.01 -10.22
C ALA A 544 19.72 0.61 -9.72
N GLY A 545 19.85 -0.52 -9.04
CA GLY A 545 21.11 -0.97 -8.44
C GLY A 545 21.43 -0.27 -7.10
N LEU A 546 20.44 0.28 -6.43
CA LEU A 546 20.54 0.98 -5.14
C LEU A 546 20.10 0.07 -3.99
N PRO A 547 20.64 0.24 -2.76
CA PRO A 547 20.27 -0.57 -1.61
C PRO A 547 18.83 -0.29 -1.14
N GLY A 548 17.88 -1.04 -1.69
CA GLY A 548 16.52 -1.09 -1.18
C GLY A 548 16.42 -2.12 -0.06
N VAL A 549 15.87 -1.72 1.07
CA VAL A 549 15.59 -2.55 2.24
C VAL A 549 14.10 -2.80 2.30
N GLY A 550 13.68 -4.05 2.19
CA GLY A 550 12.29 -4.46 2.36
C GLY A 550 12.11 -5.24 3.64
N TYR A 551 11.19 -4.83 4.49
CA TYR A 551 10.84 -5.54 5.72
C TYR A 551 9.87 -6.69 5.43
N SER A 552 9.94 -7.73 6.25
CA SER A 552 9.00 -8.84 6.28
C SER A 552 8.30 -8.84 7.64
N GLN A 553 6.99 -8.70 7.62
CA GLN A 553 6.17 -8.49 8.80
C GLN A 553 5.39 -9.75 9.20
N ASP A 554 4.90 -9.80 10.43
CA ASP A 554 3.88 -10.76 10.83
C ASP A 554 2.60 -10.52 10.01
N PRO A 555 1.89 -11.57 9.56
CA PRO A 555 0.87 -11.44 8.53
C PRO A 555 -0.42 -10.72 8.95
N PHE A 556 -0.86 -10.80 10.19
CA PHE A 556 -2.10 -10.19 10.72
C PHE A 556 -3.26 -10.13 9.73
N ASP A 557 -3.55 -11.24 9.07
CA ASP A 557 -4.58 -11.35 8.03
C ASP A 557 -4.36 -10.51 6.76
N TYR A 558 -3.20 -9.86 6.60
CA TYR A 558 -2.94 -9.01 5.44
C TYR A 558 -3.21 -9.74 4.12
N ASN A 559 -2.54 -10.87 3.89
CA ASN A 559 -2.67 -11.60 2.62
C ASN A 559 -3.98 -12.38 2.47
N THR A 560 -4.69 -12.63 3.57
CA THR A 560 -5.90 -13.47 3.58
C THR A 560 -7.17 -12.65 3.62
N PHE A 561 -7.14 -11.47 4.23
CA PHE A 561 -8.36 -10.75 4.55
C PHE A 561 -8.33 -9.27 4.20
N THR A 562 -7.23 -8.51 4.43
CA THR A 562 -7.24 -7.06 4.24
C THR A 562 -6.65 -6.59 2.92
N HIS A 563 -5.59 -7.22 2.40
CA HIS A 563 -4.90 -6.81 1.18
C HIS A 563 -5.84 -6.66 -0.02
N HIS A 564 -6.02 -5.42 -0.49
CA HIS A 564 -6.91 -5.00 -1.59
C HIS A 564 -8.40 -5.28 -1.37
N THR A 565 -8.89 -5.44 -0.13
CA THR A 565 -10.28 -5.82 0.11
C THR A 565 -11.11 -4.71 0.75
N SER A 566 -12.43 -4.95 0.82
CA SER A 566 -13.38 -4.10 1.54
C SER A 566 -13.19 -4.08 3.06
N TYR A 567 -12.26 -4.85 3.59
CA TYR A 567 -11.93 -4.91 5.01
C TYR A 567 -10.60 -4.22 5.35
N ASP A 568 -9.97 -3.55 4.41
CA ASP A 568 -8.76 -2.77 4.66
C ASP A 568 -9.10 -1.42 5.30
N THR A 569 -9.43 -1.46 6.59
CA THR A 569 -9.92 -0.33 7.38
C THR A 569 -9.08 -0.12 8.64
N TYR A 570 -9.24 1.05 9.26
CA TYR A 570 -8.54 1.46 10.48
C TYR A 570 -8.62 0.42 11.61
N GLU A 571 -9.75 -0.27 11.78
CA GLU A 571 -9.97 -1.28 12.81
C GLU A 571 -9.10 -2.53 12.65
N ARG A 572 -8.41 -2.67 11.52
CA ARG A 572 -7.48 -3.78 11.27
C ARG A 572 -6.04 -3.46 11.63
N ILE A 573 -5.77 -2.24 12.07
CA ILE A 573 -4.45 -1.83 12.52
C ILE A 573 -4.17 -2.38 13.91
N TYR A 574 -3.01 -2.98 14.08
CA TYR A 574 -2.52 -3.44 15.38
C TYR A 574 -1.47 -2.45 15.91
N GLU A 575 -1.94 -1.47 16.68
CA GLU A 575 -1.15 -0.34 17.18
C GLU A 575 0.20 -0.73 17.81
N PRO A 576 0.31 -1.75 18.69
CA PRO A 576 1.60 -2.07 19.31
C PRO A 576 2.70 -2.38 18.28
N ASP A 577 2.38 -3.14 17.24
CA ASP A 577 3.34 -3.52 16.21
C ASP A 577 3.73 -2.33 15.31
N MET A 578 2.80 -1.41 15.06
CA MET A 578 3.07 -0.18 14.31
C MET A 578 4.06 0.73 15.06
N ARG A 579 3.90 0.87 16.36
CA ARG A 579 4.82 1.61 17.23
C ARG A 579 6.21 0.98 17.27
N GLU A 580 6.29 -0.35 17.40
CA GLU A 580 7.56 -1.08 17.33
C GLU A 580 8.24 -0.82 15.98
N ALA A 581 7.51 -0.92 14.87
CA ALA A 581 8.04 -0.68 13.52
C ALA A 581 8.58 0.76 13.35
N ALA A 582 7.91 1.77 13.90
CA ALA A 582 8.37 3.16 13.84
C ALA A 582 9.70 3.36 14.56
N VAL A 583 9.88 2.73 15.73
CA VAL A 583 11.14 2.79 16.47
C VAL A 583 12.26 2.01 15.74
N GLU A 584 11.95 0.87 15.13
CA GLU A 584 12.91 0.09 14.35
C GLU A 584 13.42 0.88 13.13
N GLU A 585 12.51 1.53 12.38
CA GLU A 585 12.91 2.40 11.27
C GLU A 585 13.69 3.63 11.76
N ALA A 586 13.24 4.30 12.81
CA ALA A 586 13.92 5.47 13.35
C ALA A 586 15.37 5.16 13.77
N LEU A 587 15.61 4.04 14.47
CA LEU A 587 16.95 3.64 14.85
C LEU A 587 17.80 3.28 13.63
N THR A 588 17.22 2.63 12.64
CA THR A 588 17.93 2.25 11.42
C THR A 588 18.33 3.48 10.63
N LEU A 589 17.42 4.43 10.41
CA LEU A 589 17.70 5.72 9.76
C LEU A 589 18.79 6.48 10.50
N TYR A 590 18.68 6.59 11.83
CA TYR A 590 19.67 7.27 12.66
C TYR A 590 21.06 6.63 12.55
N ALA A 591 21.14 5.31 12.61
CA ALA A 591 22.38 4.57 12.52
C ALA A 591 23.06 4.75 11.17
N LEU A 592 22.32 4.59 10.09
CA LEU A 592 22.82 4.79 8.72
C LEU A 592 23.22 6.26 8.48
N ALA A 593 22.41 7.21 8.94
CA ALA A 593 22.71 8.63 8.79
C ALA A 593 23.99 9.06 9.52
N ASN A 594 24.42 8.33 10.54
CA ASN A 594 25.63 8.62 11.33
C ASN A 594 26.84 7.74 10.98
N ALA A 595 26.67 6.70 10.18
CA ALA A 595 27.75 5.82 9.78
C ALA A 595 28.87 6.55 9.00
N ASP A 596 30.11 6.11 9.18
CA ASP A 596 31.24 6.69 8.44
C ASP A 596 31.17 6.36 6.95
N GLN A 597 30.71 5.17 6.61
CA GLN A 597 30.54 4.69 5.25
C GLN A 597 29.06 4.44 4.94
N MET A 598 28.67 4.63 3.70
CA MET A 598 27.37 4.20 3.21
C MET A 598 27.27 2.68 3.12
N VAL A 599 26.04 2.17 3.06
CA VAL A 599 25.77 0.75 2.80
C VAL A 599 26.44 0.33 1.49
N PRO A 600 27.25 -0.76 1.48
CA PRO A 600 27.96 -1.21 0.28
C PRO A 600 27.03 -1.58 -0.85
N ARG A 601 27.43 -1.21 -2.06
CA ARG A 601 26.72 -1.55 -3.30
C ARG A 601 27.49 -2.58 -4.10
N CYS A 602 26.79 -3.27 -4.98
CA CYS A 602 27.47 -4.07 -5.99
C CYS A 602 28.35 -3.17 -6.85
N SER A 603 29.59 -3.58 -7.10
CA SER A 603 30.46 -2.92 -8.06
C SER A 603 29.94 -3.11 -9.49
N ALA A 604 30.45 -2.35 -10.45
CA ALA A 604 30.10 -2.53 -11.87
C ALA A 604 30.35 -3.98 -12.36
N ALA A 605 31.36 -4.68 -11.78
CA ALA A 605 31.67 -6.06 -12.12
C ALA A 605 30.74 -7.10 -11.47
N THR A 606 30.11 -6.75 -10.34
CA THR A 606 29.24 -7.65 -9.57
C THR A 606 27.76 -7.27 -9.64
N MET A 607 27.43 -6.14 -10.29
CA MET A 607 26.06 -5.68 -10.45
C MET A 607 25.28 -6.70 -11.29
N PRO A 608 24.15 -7.23 -10.76
CA PRO A 608 23.30 -8.12 -11.54
C PRO A 608 22.76 -7.39 -12.78
N PRO A 609 22.48 -8.13 -13.87
CA PRO A 609 21.91 -7.52 -15.07
C PRO A 609 20.56 -6.86 -14.73
N PRO A 610 20.19 -5.77 -15.43
CA PRO A 610 18.88 -5.15 -15.26
C PRO A 610 17.77 -6.16 -15.58
N PRO A 611 16.58 -6.00 -14.99
CA PRO A 611 15.43 -6.85 -15.30
C PRO A 611 15.18 -6.83 -16.80
N SER A 612 14.94 -8.02 -17.37
CA SER A 612 14.55 -8.11 -18.79
C SER A 612 13.22 -7.37 -18.98
N PRO A 613 13.09 -6.49 -19.97
CA PRO A 613 11.82 -5.85 -20.31
C PRO A 613 10.68 -6.86 -20.55
N ASN A 614 11.03 -8.08 -20.92
CA ASN A 614 10.12 -9.22 -21.13
C ASN A 614 10.18 -10.27 -20.02
N GLY A 615 10.98 -10.04 -18.96
CA GLY A 615 11.14 -10.95 -17.83
C GLY A 615 9.92 -10.92 -16.93
N ARG A 616 9.35 -12.10 -16.67
CA ARG A 616 8.30 -12.29 -15.67
C ARG A 616 8.90 -12.18 -14.27
N GLY A 617 9.08 -10.96 -13.78
CA GLY A 617 9.25 -10.71 -12.36
C GLY A 617 7.92 -10.97 -11.65
N GLY A 618 7.95 -11.72 -10.55
CA GLY A 618 6.73 -11.95 -9.79
C GLY A 618 6.23 -10.65 -9.15
N GLY A 619 4.94 -10.41 -9.26
CA GLY A 619 4.23 -9.50 -8.38
C GLY A 619 4.00 -8.07 -8.85
N ALA A 620 4.76 -7.51 -9.74
CA ALA A 620 4.40 -6.23 -10.36
C ALA A 620 3.18 -6.43 -11.26
N GLY A 621 2.14 -5.66 -11.03
CA GLY A 621 0.91 -5.71 -11.81
C GLY A 621 1.25 -5.63 -13.30
N ARG A 622 0.74 -6.58 -14.09
CA ARG A 622 0.93 -6.62 -15.54
C ARG A 622 0.12 -5.49 -16.18
N GLY A 623 0.71 -4.31 -16.24
CA GLY A 623 0.15 -3.16 -16.95
C GLY A 623 1.22 -2.24 -17.52
N ALA A 624 2.49 -2.44 -17.16
CA ALA A 624 3.58 -1.68 -17.74
C ALA A 624 3.90 -2.19 -19.17
N GLY A 625 3.04 -1.88 -20.12
CA GLY A 625 3.49 -1.59 -21.46
C GLY A 625 4.43 -0.41 -21.35
N ASN A 626 5.59 -0.45 -22.04
CA ASN A 626 6.57 0.65 -22.12
C ASN A 626 5.86 2.01 -22.26
N VAL A 627 5.51 2.63 -21.13
CA VAL A 627 5.18 4.04 -21.11
C VAL A 627 6.54 4.72 -21.13
N PRO A 628 6.88 5.47 -22.17
CA PRO A 628 8.08 6.28 -22.14
C PRO A 628 7.91 7.25 -20.96
N VAL A 629 8.73 7.12 -19.93
CA VAL A 629 8.86 8.15 -18.91
C VAL A 629 9.53 9.33 -19.63
N THR A 630 8.71 10.20 -20.18
CA THR A 630 9.21 11.48 -20.69
C THR A 630 9.49 12.32 -19.45
N PRO A 631 10.73 12.77 -19.22
CA PRO A 631 11.01 13.67 -18.11
C PRO A 631 10.06 14.87 -18.23
N VAL A 632 9.35 15.14 -17.16
CA VAL A 632 8.54 16.36 -17.07
C VAL A 632 9.53 17.52 -17.17
N ARG A 633 9.54 18.24 -18.31
CA ARG A 633 10.08 19.59 -18.34
C ARG A 633 9.28 20.36 -17.30
N GLU A 634 9.95 21.15 -16.47
CA GLU A 634 9.33 22.08 -15.55
C GLU A 634 8.06 22.67 -16.18
N PHE A 635 6.93 22.32 -15.62
CA PHE A 635 5.65 22.85 -16.07
C PHE A 635 5.54 24.25 -15.46
N MET A 636 6.14 25.23 -16.15
CA MET A 636 5.76 26.62 -15.93
C MET A 636 4.31 26.73 -16.40
N LEU A 637 3.41 27.06 -15.47
CA LEU A 637 2.06 27.47 -15.82
C LEU A 637 2.15 28.51 -16.96
N PRO A 638 1.33 28.38 -18.01
CA PRO A 638 1.30 29.41 -19.05
C PRO A 638 1.15 30.78 -18.42
N ALA A 639 1.93 31.75 -18.88
CA ALA A 639 1.87 33.12 -18.37
C ALA A 639 0.41 33.63 -18.43
N GLY A 640 -0.17 33.94 -17.28
CA GLY A 640 -1.55 34.40 -17.15
C GLY A 640 -2.52 33.41 -16.52
N VAL A 641 -2.12 32.18 -16.19
CA VAL A 641 -2.96 31.24 -15.42
C VAL A 641 -2.54 31.35 -13.95
N THR A 642 -3.34 32.03 -13.16
CA THR A 642 -3.26 31.99 -11.70
C THR A 642 -3.70 30.61 -11.23
N ALA A 643 -2.91 29.98 -10.34
CA ALA A 643 -3.35 28.77 -9.67
C ALA A 643 -4.71 29.03 -9.02
N PRO A 644 -5.69 28.11 -9.08
CA PRO A 644 -6.96 28.30 -8.40
C PRO A 644 -6.67 28.54 -6.90
N GLU A 645 -7.26 29.61 -6.36
CA GLU A 645 -7.17 29.90 -4.94
C GLU A 645 -7.59 28.66 -4.16
N ARG A 646 -6.75 28.27 -3.20
CA ARG A 646 -7.05 27.16 -2.28
C ARG A 646 -8.38 27.51 -1.59
N PRO A 647 -9.39 26.64 -1.61
CA PRO A 647 -10.53 26.83 -0.75
C PRO A 647 -10.01 26.83 0.70
N ASN A 648 -10.16 27.97 1.37
CA ASN A 648 -9.82 28.08 2.78
C ASN A 648 -10.80 27.19 3.57
N PRO A 649 -10.36 26.09 4.20
CA PRO A 649 -11.27 25.24 4.96
C PRO A 649 -11.96 25.95 6.12
N CYS A 650 -11.46 27.13 6.52
CA CYS A 650 -12.08 27.98 7.52
C CYS A 650 -13.12 28.97 6.98
N SER A 651 -13.36 29.02 5.66
CA SER A 651 -14.34 29.95 5.06
C SER A 651 -15.68 29.30 4.69
N ALA A 652 -15.84 27.99 4.89
CA ALA A 652 -17.15 27.38 4.86
C ALA A 652 -17.94 27.87 6.08
N ALA A 653 -19.02 28.64 5.85
CA ALA A 653 -19.96 28.97 6.91
C ALA A 653 -20.37 27.64 7.59
N PRO A 654 -20.42 27.59 8.94
CA PRO A 654 -20.85 26.38 9.62
C PRO A 654 -22.22 25.98 9.05
N PRO A 655 -22.45 24.70 8.78
CA PRO A 655 -23.76 24.25 8.34
C PRO A 655 -24.77 24.73 9.37
N THR A 656 -25.83 25.41 8.91
CA THR A 656 -26.94 25.80 9.76
C THR A 656 -27.38 24.56 10.53
N GLN A 657 -27.26 24.61 11.86
CA GLN A 657 -27.67 23.51 12.73
C GLN A 657 -29.08 23.10 12.34
N ALA A 658 -29.22 21.90 11.80
CA ALA A 658 -30.52 21.27 11.70
C ALA A 658 -31.07 21.16 13.13
N ALA A 659 -32.31 21.55 13.32
CA ALA A 659 -32.96 21.45 14.61
C ALA A 659 -32.81 20.02 15.17
N PRO A 660 -32.54 19.87 16.47
CA PRO A 660 -32.36 18.54 17.05
C PRO A 660 -33.62 17.69 16.83
N VAL A 661 -33.43 16.55 16.18
CA VAL A 661 -34.48 15.55 16.04
C VAL A 661 -34.78 15.03 17.45
N SER A 662 -35.94 15.39 18.00
CA SER A 662 -36.40 14.84 19.27
C SER A 662 -36.81 13.38 19.05
N TRP A 663 -36.05 12.45 19.59
CA TRP A 663 -36.47 11.05 19.71
C TRP A 663 -37.57 10.92 20.76
N PRO A 664 -38.65 10.19 20.52
CA PRO A 664 -39.64 9.91 21.58
C PRO A 664 -38.95 9.13 22.69
N ALA A 665 -39.18 9.57 23.93
CA ALA A 665 -38.67 8.91 25.12
C ALA A 665 -39.08 7.43 25.13
N ALA A 666 -38.12 6.53 25.29
CA ALA A 666 -38.38 5.12 25.48
C ALA A 666 -39.18 4.95 26.77
N ASN A 667 -40.38 4.45 26.66
CA ASN A 667 -41.19 4.06 27.81
C ASN A 667 -40.43 3.00 28.63
N ALA A 668 -40.16 3.32 29.89
CA ALA A 668 -39.65 2.38 30.86
C ALA A 668 -40.71 1.24 31.05
N PRO A 669 -40.31 -0.04 31.09
CA PRO A 669 -41.24 -1.11 31.39
C PRO A 669 -41.65 -1.01 32.87
N GLY A 670 -42.92 -0.59 33.09
CA GLY A 670 -43.57 -0.68 34.38
C GLY A 670 -43.80 -2.14 34.76
N GLN A 671 -43.46 -2.44 35.99
CA GLN A 671 -43.88 -3.62 36.73
C GLN A 671 -45.41 -3.87 36.60
N GLN A 672 -45.84 -5.08 36.30
CA GLN A 672 -46.82 -5.81 37.07
C GLN A 672 -47.23 -7.14 36.43
N ARG A 673 -47.05 -8.16 37.24
CA ARG A 673 -47.64 -9.49 37.39
C ARG A 673 -47.30 -10.58 36.40
#